data_c584f7e78d409674a2578fa996d22456
#
_entry.id   c584f7e78d409674a2578fa996d22456
#
_cell.length_a   1.000
_cell.length_b   1.000
_cell.length_c   1.000
_cell.angle_alpha   90.00
_cell.angle_beta   90.00
_cell.angle_gamma   90.00
#
_symmetry.space_group_name_H-M   'P 1'
#
loop_
_entity.id
_entity.type
_entity.pdbx_description
1 polymer ?
#
loop_
_entity_poly.entity_id
_entity_poly.type
_entity_poly.pdbx_seq_one_letter_code
_entity_poly.pdbx_strand_id
1 'polypeptide(L)'
;MSGYTPLEALPVDLPMLPLRDVVVFPHMVIPLFVGRPKSIKALEAAMEAERRIMLVAQKTAAKDEPAVSDMFEVGCVSTILQMLKLPDGTVKVLVEGHQRADVNLITDGEQYFTANVTPIEPARIDDSSDEASEIEALRRAVMQQFDHYVKLNKKIPPEILTSIASIDDAGRLADTIAAHLPLKLENKQAVLALSRVKARLENLFEQIEREVDILNVDKKIRGRVKRQMEKNQRDFYLNEQVKAIQKELGDGEDGADIEEIEKKIKAARMPKDALKKAESELKKLRLMSPMSAEATVVRNYIDVLVGLPWAAKTKIKHDLGNAEKVLNHDHYGLDKVKDRILEYLAVQQRVDKVKAPILCLVGPPGVGKTSLGQSIAKATGRKYVRMALGGMRDEAEIRGHRRTYIGAMPGKVLQSLTKVGTRNPLFLLDEIDKLGTDFRGDPSSALLEVLDPEQNHKFGDHYVEVDYDLSDVMFVATSNSMKIPPALLDRMEVIRLSGYTEDEKTNIAMTYLLPKQMKNNGVKESELAITEAAVRDIVRYYTREAGVRSLERELSKICRKVVKALLLKKLTPQVTVDVDTLNDYLGVRKYTYGRAEEQNQVGQVVGLAWTEVGGDLLTIEAALIPGKGVITRTGSLGDVMKESVEAARTVVRSRARRLGIKDEAFEKKDIHIHVPDGATPKDGPSAGAAMATAFVSALTGIPVRGDVAMTGEITLRGEITEIGGLKEKLLAALRGGIKLVLIPEANAKDLQEIPDNVKSGLEIVPVRWIDQVLELALVSQPVPLPDEEPAEAVPAVAPVAAAEPAASDSLKH
;
A
#
# COMPACT_ATOMS: atom_id res chain seq x y z
N MET A 1 -26.19 -32.91 21.90
CA MET A 1 -25.88 -32.33 23.20
C MET A 1 -24.39 -32.56 23.43
N SER A 2 -23.55 -31.56 23.28
CA SER A 2 -22.13 -31.66 23.57
C SER A 2 -21.97 -31.76 25.08
N GLY A 3 -21.23 -32.75 25.56
CA GLY A 3 -21.01 -32.99 26.99
C GLY A 3 -20.01 -31.97 27.58
N TYR A 4 -20.36 -30.69 27.55
CA TYR A 4 -19.57 -29.66 28.24
C TYR A 4 -19.80 -29.77 29.73
N THR A 5 -18.75 -30.04 30.51
CA THR A 5 -18.76 -29.91 31.96
C THR A 5 -18.28 -28.50 32.31
N PRO A 6 -19.09 -27.66 32.99
CA PRO A 6 -18.67 -26.33 33.42
C PRO A 6 -17.38 -26.42 34.25
N LEU A 7 -16.50 -25.40 34.08
CA LEU A 7 -15.33 -25.28 34.96
C LEU A 7 -15.81 -24.83 36.35
N GLU A 8 -15.21 -25.39 37.39
CA GLU A 8 -15.40 -24.89 38.74
C GLU A 8 -14.81 -23.48 38.89
N ALA A 9 -15.28 -22.72 39.89
CA ALA A 9 -14.81 -21.35 40.17
C ALA A 9 -13.38 -21.29 40.74
N LEU A 10 -12.49 -22.11 40.21
CA LEU A 10 -11.06 -22.16 40.54
C LEU A 10 -10.25 -21.65 39.35
N PRO A 11 -9.12 -20.99 39.59
CA PRO A 11 -8.24 -20.52 38.51
C PRO A 11 -7.75 -21.69 37.64
N VAL A 12 -7.89 -21.57 36.32
CA VAL A 12 -7.45 -22.56 35.32
C VAL A 12 -6.64 -21.88 34.23
N ASP A 13 -5.56 -22.53 33.80
CA ASP A 13 -4.75 -22.09 32.69
C ASP A 13 -5.29 -22.64 31.38
N LEU A 14 -5.62 -21.77 30.42
CA LEU A 14 -6.13 -22.13 29.11
C LEU A 14 -5.32 -21.48 27.99
N PRO A 15 -5.16 -22.13 26.82
CA PRO A 15 -4.71 -21.47 25.63
C PRO A 15 -5.65 -20.31 25.30
N MET A 16 -5.09 -19.16 24.89
CA MET A 16 -5.86 -17.96 24.65
C MET A 16 -5.76 -17.50 23.19
N LEU A 17 -6.92 -17.11 22.64
CA LEU A 17 -7.05 -16.55 21.29
C LEU A 17 -7.51 -15.09 21.36
N PRO A 18 -6.65 -14.12 20.99
CA PRO A 18 -7.04 -12.72 20.87
C PRO A 18 -7.93 -12.50 19.64
N LEU A 19 -9.13 -11.94 19.87
CA LEU A 19 -10.09 -11.60 18.81
C LEU A 19 -9.99 -10.12 18.45
N ARG A 20 -9.93 -9.82 17.17
CA ARG A 20 -9.68 -8.46 16.66
C ARG A 20 -10.89 -7.52 16.80
N ASP A 21 -12.05 -8.00 16.35
CA ASP A 21 -13.28 -7.21 16.12
C ASP A 21 -14.56 -7.91 16.55
N VAL A 22 -14.44 -9.01 17.27
CA VAL A 22 -15.55 -9.85 17.70
C VAL A 22 -15.49 -10.09 19.20
N VAL A 23 -16.65 -10.00 19.86
CA VAL A 23 -16.86 -10.46 21.23
C VAL A 23 -17.73 -11.71 21.20
N VAL A 24 -17.25 -12.78 21.82
CA VAL A 24 -17.98 -14.06 21.89
C VAL A 24 -18.72 -14.15 23.22
N PHE A 25 -20.02 -14.40 23.14
CA PHE A 25 -20.89 -14.57 24.29
C PHE A 25 -21.10 -16.06 24.59
N PRO A 26 -21.46 -16.42 25.80
CA PRO A 26 -21.95 -17.76 26.12
C PRO A 26 -23.08 -18.20 25.18
N HIS A 27 -23.11 -19.47 24.80
CA HIS A 27 -24.06 -20.10 23.88
C HIS A 27 -24.03 -19.58 22.45
N MET A 28 -23.02 -18.77 22.10
CA MET A 28 -22.82 -18.28 20.73
C MET A 28 -21.94 -19.26 19.95
N VAL A 29 -22.43 -19.68 18.78
CA VAL A 29 -21.64 -20.48 17.83
C VAL A 29 -21.20 -19.57 16.67
N ILE A 30 -19.90 -19.43 16.48
CA ILE A 30 -19.37 -18.52 15.48
C ILE A 30 -18.18 -19.13 14.72
N PRO A 31 -18.11 -18.97 13.39
CA PRO A 31 -16.91 -19.27 12.65
C PRO A 31 -15.91 -18.10 12.73
N LEU A 32 -14.67 -18.40 13.08
CA LEU A 32 -13.57 -17.46 13.13
C LEU A 32 -12.54 -17.82 12.08
N PHE A 33 -11.91 -16.80 11.46
CA PHE A 33 -10.81 -16.96 10.54
C PHE A 33 -9.52 -16.47 11.23
N VAL A 34 -8.58 -17.39 11.43
CA VAL A 34 -7.37 -17.16 12.21
C VAL A 34 -6.16 -17.30 11.32
N GLY A 35 -5.41 -16.21 11.15
CA GLY A 35 -4.20 -16.17 10.31
C GLY A 35 -2.90 -15.91 11.09
N ARG A 36 -2.98 -15.49 12.35
CA ARG A 36 -1.78 -15.20 13.16
C ARG A 36 -1.09 -16.49 13.62
N PRO A 37 0.25 -16.61 13.45
CA PRO A 37 0.96 -17.83 13.83
C PRO A 37 0.77 -18.25 15.30
N LYS A 38 0.88 -17.30 16.24
CA LYS A 38 0.64 -17.54 17.68
C LYS A 38 -0.80 -18.03 17.96
N SER A 39 -1.77 -17.45 17.24
CA SER A 39 -3.18 -17.82 17.38
C SER A 39 -3.48 -19.20 16.81
N ILE A 40 -2.85 -19.59 15.73
CA ILE A 40 -2.96 -20.94 15.14
C ILE A 40 -2.39 -21.97 16.09
N LYS A 41 -1.24 -21.70 16.70
CA LYS A 41 -0.63 -22.59 17.70
C LYS A 41 -1.47 -22.73 18.97
N ALA A 42 -2.13 -21.64 19.42
CA ALA A 42 -3.08 -21.72 20.54
C ALA A 42 -4.25 -22.65 20.23
N LEU A 43 -4.78 -22.61 19.00
CA LEU A 43 -5.84 -23.51 18.54
C LEU A 43 -5.36 -24.96 18.46
N GLU A 44 -4.15 -25.21 17.97
CA GLU A 44 -3.54 -26.53 17.91
C GLU A 44 -3.35 -27.11 19.31
N ALA A 45 -2.79 -26.34 20.24
CA ALA A 45 -2.64 -26.74 21.65
C ALA A 45 -3.99 -27.04 22.34
N ALA A 46 -5.01 -26.22 22.08
CA ALA A 46 -6.35 -26.45 22.59
C ALA A 46 -6.98 -27.75 22.02
N MET A 47 -6.72 -28.07 20.75
CA MET A 47 -7.22 -29.30 20.10
C MET A 47 -6.56 -30.57 20.61
N GLU A 48 -5.31 -30.51 21.05
CA GLU A 48 -4.58 -31.62 21.66
C GLU A 48 -5.03 -31.88 23.10
N ALA A 49 -5.60 -30.87 23.77
CA ALA A 49 -6.14 -30.95 25.12
C ALA A 49 -7.67 -31.19 25.06
N GLU A 50 -8.42 -30.59 25.97
CA GLU A 50 -9.89 -30.77 26.12
C GLU A 50 -10.71 -29.94 25.10
N ARG A 51 -10.08 -29.39 24.05
CA ARG A 51 -10.67 -28.47 23.04
C ARG A 51 -11.20 -27.18 23.65
N ARG A 52 -10.76 -26.83 24.85
CA ARG A 52 -11.13 -25.60 25.53
C ARG A 52 -10.15 -24.49 25.19
N ILE A 53 -10.68 -23.31 24.93
CA ILE A 53 -9.87 -22.15 24.60
C ILE A 53 -10.51 -20.89 25.20
N MET A 54 -9.68 -19.99 25.71
CA MET A 54 -10.14 -18.70 26.17
C MET A 54 -10.17 -17.70 25.03
N LEU A 55 -11.32 -17.09 24.76
CA LEU A 55 -11.52 -16.08 23.74
C LEU A 55 -11.60 -14.70 24.39
N VAL A 56 -10.71 -13.78 24.01
CA VAL A 56 -10.63 -12.42 24.55
C VAL A 56 -10.58 -11.41 23.43
N ALA A 57 -11.42 -10.38 23.47
CA ALA A 57 -11.40 -9.31 22.48
C ALA A 57 -10.23 -8.33 22.72
N GLN A 58 -9.71 -7.74 21.65
CA GLN A 58 -8.73 -6.66 21.71
C GLN A 58 -9.43 -5.31 21.92
N LYS A 59 -8.81 -4.40 22.68
CA LYS A 59 -9.30 -3.02 22.89
C LYS A 59 -9.25 -2.19 21.61
N THR A 60 -8.34 -2.51 20.68
CA THR A 60 -8.17 -1.79 19.43
C THR A 60 -7.96 -2.76 18.27
N ALA A 61 -8.86 -2.76 17.30
CA ALA A 61 -8.80 -3.64 16.11
C ALA A 61 -7.61 -3.35 15.16
N ALA A 62 -6.98 -2.17 15.26
CA ALA A 62 -5.92 -1.73 14.35
C ALA A 62 -4.55 -2.40 14.59
N LYS A 63 -4.34 -3.07 15.73
CA LYS A 63 -3.07 -3.73 16.05
C LYS A 63 -3.08 -5.17 15.55
N ASP A 64 -2.11 -5.49 14.68
CA ASP A 64 -1.94 -6.85 14.17
C ASP A 64 -1.33 -7.79 15.21
N GLU A 65 -0.37 -7.33 15.99
CA GLU A 65 0.24 -8.05 17.11
C GLU A 65 -0.13 -7.36 18.42
N PRO A 66 -1.16 -7.84 19.15
CA PRO A 66 -1.57 -7.24 20.41
C PRO A 66 -0.61 -7.61 21.55
N ALA A 67 -0.26 -6.64 22.36
CA ALA A 67 0.39 -6.84 23.64
C ALA A 67 -0.66 -7.25 24.70
N VAL A 68 -0.22 -7.78 25.83
CA VAL A 68 -1.09 -8.15 26.95
C VAL A 68 -2.01 -7.00 27.41
N SER A 69 -1.50 -5.76 27.40
CA SER A 69 -2.27 -4.56 27.77
C SER A 69 -3.39 -4.18 26.80
N ASP A 70 -3.33 -4.70 25.58
CA ASP A 70 -4.30 -4.41 24.52
C ASP A 70 -5.55 -5.30 24.58
N MET A 71 -5.62 -6.22 25.52
CA MET A 71 -6.72 -7.17 25.68
C MET A 71 -7.66 -6.74 26.80
N PHE A 72 -8.92 -7.13 26.71
CA PHE A 72 -9.88 -6.93 27.77
C PHE A 72 -9.69 -7.95 28.90
N GLU A 73 -10.18 -7.62 30.09
CA GLU A 73 -10.02 -8.40 31.31
C GLU A 73 -11.08 -9.52 31.49
N VAL A 74 -12.14 -9.48 30.69
CA VAL A 74 -13.20 -10.50 30.68
C VAL A 74 -13.30 -11.07 29.28
N GLY A 75 -13.41 -12.39 29.22
CA GLY A 75 -13.61 -13.10 27.97
C GLY A 75 -14.59 -14.27 28.12
N CYS A 76 -14.60 -15.19 27.16
CA CYS A 76 -15.47 -16.33 27.13
C CYS A 76 -14.67 -17.62 26.96
N VAL A 77 -14.80 -18.54 27.91
CA VAL A 77 -14.31 -19.90 27.74
C VAL A 77 -15.18 -20.60 26.71
N SER A 78 -14.55 -21.14 25.70
CA SER A 78 -15.21 -21.70 24.53
C SER A 78 -14.66 -23.05 24.16
N THR A 79 -15.44 -23.85 23.45
CA THR A 79 -15.00 -25.15 22.92
C THR A 79 -14.86 -25.09 21.41
N ILE A 80 -13.81 -25.69 20.89
CA ILE A 80 -13.58 -25.83 19.46
C ILE A 80 -14.42 -27.00 18.94
N LEU A 81 -15.42 -26.67 18.11
CA LEU A 81 -16.29 -27.68 17.49
C LEU A 81 -15.65 -28.28 16.24
N GLN A 82 -15.06 -27.45 15.40
CA GLN A 82 -14.44 -27.87 14.15
C GLN A 82 -13.31 -26.92 13.79
N MET A 83 -12.21 -27.46 13.25
CA MET A 83 -11.07 -26.71 12.73
C MET A 83 -10.72 -27.19 11.33
N LEU A 84 -10.57 -26.26 10.38
CA LEU A 84 -10.23 -26.51 8.97
C LEU A 84 -9.07 -25.61 8.55
N LYS A 85 -7.96 -26.21 8.13
CA LYS A 85 -6.83 -25.46 7.55
C LYS A 85 -7.12 -25.16 6.08
N LEU A 86 -7.01 -23.91 5.70
CA LEU A 86 -7.22 -23.44 4.34
C LEU A 86 -5.90 -23.42 3.55
N PRO A 87 -5.94 -23.44 2.20
CA PRO A 87 -4.74 -23.49 1.35
C PRO A 87 -3.84 -22.23 1.47
N ASP A 88 -4.40 -21.11 1.91
CA ASP A 88 -3.69 -19.83 2.13
C ASP A 88 -2.96 -19.75 3.47
N GLY A 89 -2.96 -20.84 4.25
CA GLY A 89 -2.34 -20.90 5.58
C GLY A 89 -3.23 -20.37 6.71
N THR A 90 -4.42 -19.83 6.43
CA THR A 90 -5.38 -19.45 7.46
C THR A 90 -6.13 -20.66 7.99
N VAL A 91 -6.63 -20.56 9.23
CA VAL A 91 -7.42 -21.61 9.88
C VAL A 91 -8.84 -21.10 10.09
N LYS A 92 -9.82 -21.78 9.51
CA LYS A 92 -11.23 -21.57 9.82
C LYS A 92 -11.60 -22.46 11.00
N VAL A 93 -12.01 -21.86 12.11
CA VAL A 93 -12.40 -22.57 13.32
C VAL A 93 -13.84 -22.22 13.68
N LEU A 94 -14.64 -23.23 14.01
CA LEU A 94 -15.98 -23.06 14.57
C LEU A 94 -15.88 -23.24 16.09
N VAL A 95 -16.27 -22.19 16.82
CA VAL A 95 -16.20 -22.19 18.30
C VAL A 95 -17.59 -21.99 18.89
N GLU A 96 -17.83 -22.59 20.05
CA GLU A 96 -19.02 -22.39 20.86
C GLU A 96 -18.62 -21.79 22.21
N GLY A 97 -19.16 -20.64 22.54
CA GLY A 97 -18.96 -19.99 23.84
C GLY A 97 -19.76 -20.70 24.91
N HIS A 98 -19.17 -20.90 26.08
CA HIS A 98 -19.85 -21.60 27.19
C HIS A 98 -19.98 -20.77 28.46
N GLN A 99 -18.87 -20.20 28.96
CA GLN A 99 -18.83 -19.56 30.27
C GLN A 99 -17.98 -18.29 30.22
N ARG A 100 -18.44 -17.25 30.89
CA ARG A 100 -17.63 -16.06 31.12
C ARG A 100 -16.50 -16.37 32.06
N ALA A 101 -15.38 -15.72 31.89
CA ALA A 101 -14.27 -15.81 32.82
C ALA A 101 -13.52 -14.48 32.92
N ASP A 102 -13.10 -14.16 34.15
CA ASP A 102 -12.15 -13.11 34.43
C ASP A 102 -10.75 -13.61 34.08
N VAL A 103 -9.99 -12.78 33.43
CA VAL A 103 -8.58 -13.04 33.05
C VAL A 103 -7.68 -12.49 34.14
N ASN A 104 -7.14 -13.36 34.97
CA ASN A 104 -6.26 -12.96 36.08
C ASN A 104 -4.88 -12.59 35.61
N LEU A 105 -4.32 -13.37 34.66
CA LEU A 105 -3.00 -13.19 34.13
C LEU A 105 -2.93 -13.70 32.68
N ILE A 106 -2.34 -12.92 31.81
CA ILE A 106 -2.02 -13.35 30.44
C ILE A 106 -0.50 -13.50 30.36
N THR A 107 -0.05 -14.69 29.99
CA THR A 107 1.35 -14.99 29.74
C THR A 107 1.61 -15.04 28.24
N ASP A 108 2.49 -14.20 27.76
CA ASP A 108 2.97 -14.24 26.38
C ASP A 108 4.07 -15.30 26.25
N GLY A 109 3.66 -16.53 25.93
CA GLY A 109 4.60 -17.61 25.67
C GLY A 109 5.30 -17.46 24.33
N GLU A 110 6.45 -18.16 24.17
CA GLU A 110 7.18 -18.15 22.90
C GLU A 110 6.33 -18.65 21.71
N GLN A 111 5.42 -19.57 21.96
CA GLN A 111 4.61 -20.20 20.92
C GLN A 111 3.21 -19.61 20.80
N TYR A 112 2.51 -19.38 21.92
CA TYR A 112 1.15 -18.84 21.97
C TYR A 112 0.85 -18.17 23.32
N PHE A 113 -0.25 -17.43 23.39
CA PHE A 113 -0.74 -16.83 24.64
C PHE A 113 -1.47 -17.87 25.50
N THR A 114 -1.17 -17.88 26.79
CA THR A 114 -1.93 -18.59 27.82
C THR A 114 -2.57 -17.59 28.77
N ALA A 115 -3.79 -17.88 29.20
CA ALA A 115 -4.48 -17.07 30.17
C ALA A 115 -4.82 -17.92 31.41
N ASN A 116 -4.47 -17.41 32.56
CA ASN A 116 -4.99 -17.88 33.85
C ASN A 116 -6.34 -17.19 34.03
N VAL A 117 -7.40 -17.98 34.06
CA VAL A 117 -8.78 -17.48 34.07
C VAL A 117 -9.58 -18.05 35.26
N THR A 118 -10.44 -17.22 35.84
CA THR A 118 -11.41 -17.64 36.85
C THR A 118 -12.81 -17.59 36.25
N PRO A 119 -13.48 -18.73 36.07
CA PRO A 119 -14.85 -18.76 35.56
C PRO A 119 -15.80 -17.98 36.45
N ILE A 120 -16.64 -17.16 35.83
CA ILE A 120 -17.69 -16.39 36.54
C ILE A 120 -18.93 -17.28 36.62
N GLU A 121 -19.32 -17.68 37.83
CA GLU A 121 -20.58 -18.37 38.04
C GLU A 121 -21.74 -17.40 37.95
N PRO A 122 -22.85 -17.75 37.25
CA PRO A 122 -24.07 -16.97 37.32
C PRO A 122 -24.60 -16.96 38.75
N ALA A 123 -24.90 -15.78 39.29
CA ALA A 123 -25.48 -15.64 40.60
C ALA A 123 -26.80 -16.46 40.67
N ARG A 124 -26.92 -17.38 41.63
CA ARG A 124 -28.17 -18.11 41.88
C ARG A 124 -29.19 -17.10 42.38
N ILE A 125 -30.26 -16.94 41.64
CA ILE A 125 -31.39 -16.07 42.00
C ILE A 125 -32.43 -16.97 42.68
N ASP A 126 -32.90 -16.56 43.83
CA ASP A 126 -33.99 -17.26 44.51
C ASP A 126 -35.31 -16.88 43.83
N ASP A 127 -35.99 -17.85 43.23
CA ASP A 127 -37.22 -17.66 42.44
C ASP A 127 -38.35 -16.94 43.23
N SER A 128 -38.26 -16.88 44.55
CA SER A 128 -39.20 -16.22 45.45
C SER A 128 -38.82 -14.76 45.78
N SER A 129 -37.72 -14.25 45.23
CA SER A 129 -37.20 -12.91 45.56
C SER A 129 -37.82 -11.79 44.70
N ASP A 130 -37.86 -10.57 45.24
CA ASP A 130 -38.26 -9.39 44.50
C ASP A 130 -37.35 -9.17 43.26
N GLU A 131 -36.09 -9.57 43.37
CA GLU A 131 -35.11 -9.51 42.29
C GLU A 131 -35.47 -10.42 41.08
N ALA A 132 -36.03 -11.62 41.35
CA ALA A 132 -36.53 -12.51 40.31
C ALA A 132 -37.69 -11.88 39.51
N SER A 133 -38.61 -11.23 40.24
CA SER A 133 -39.74 -10.49 39.61
C SER A 133 -39.27 -9.32 38.75
N GLU A 134 -38.28 -8.57 39.20
CA GLU A 134 -37.66 -7.47 38.43
C GLU A 134 -36.94 -7.97 37.19
N ILE A 135 -36.21 -9.07 37.28
CA ILE A 135 -35.51 -9.69 36.15
C ILE A 135 -36.54 -10.19 35.10
N GLU A 136 -37.64 -10.78 35.52
CA GLU A 136 -38.69 -11.22 34.60
C GLU A 136 -39.38 -10.02 33.91
N ALA A 137 -39.59 -8.92 34.62
CA ALA A 137 -40.11 -7.69 34.04
C ALA A 137 -39.13 -7.08 33.01
N LEU A 138 -37.84 -7.02 33.35
CA LEU A 138 -36.79 -6.56 32.45
C LEU A 138 -36.64 -7.47 31.22
N ARG A 139 -36.73 -8.79 31.42
CA ARG A 139 -36.71 -9.77 30.32
C ARG A 139 -37.80 -9.48 29.31
N ARG A 140 -39.03 -9.25 29.78
CA ARG A 140 -40.15 -8.89 28.88
C ARG A 140 -39.97 -7.56 28.20
N ALA A 141 -39.48 -6.55 28.93
CA ALA A 141 -39.21 -5.22 28.36
C ALA A 141 -38.13 -5.30 27.27
N VAL A 142 -37.01 -5.99 27.49
CA VAL A 142 -35.94 -6.20 26.52
C VAL A 142 -36.45 -6.90 25.28
N MET A 143 -37.26 -7.97 25.46
CA MET A 143 -37.86 -8.72 24.35
C MET A 143 -38.78 -7.83 23.49
N GLN A 144 -39.63 -7.04 24.15
CA GLN A 144 -40.53 -6.12 23.43
C GLN A 144 -39.75 -5.04 22.67
N GLN A 145 -38.69 -4.49 23.28
CA GLN A 145 -37.86 -3.47 22.65
C GLN A 145 -37.04 -4.06 21.50
N PHE A 146 -36.55 -5.28 21.64
CA PHE A 146 -35.84 -5.98 20.58
C PHE A 146 -36.77 -6.37 19.41
N ASP A 147 -38.00 -6.79 19.65
CA ASP A 147 -39.01 -7.01 18.61
C ASP A 147 -39.27 -5.70 17.82
N HIS A 148 -39.40 -4.59 18.56
CA HIS A 148 -39.55 -3.27 17.94
C HIS A 148 -38.33 -2.90 17.08
N TYR A 149 -37.11 -3.14 17.58
CA TYR A 149 -35.88 -2.90 16.87
C TYR A 149 -35.77 -3.74 15.58
N VAL A 150 -36.07 -5.04 15.63
CA VAL A 150 -36.05 -5.94 14.46
C VAL A 150 -37.06 -5.49 13.39
N LYS A 151 -38.26 -5.03 13.81
CA LYS A 151 -39.27 -4.48 12.87
C LYS A 151 -38.81 -3.20 12.18
N LEU A 152 -37.97 -2.41 12.82
CA LEU A 152 -37.37 -1.19 12.23
C LEU A 152 -36.15 -1.49 11.38
N ASN A 153 -35.36 -2.50 11.75
CA ASN A 153 -34.11 -2.86 11.11
C ASN A 153 -34.26 -4.03 10.14
N LYS A 154 -34.48 -3.74 8.86
CA LYS A 154 -34.65 -4.76 7.81
C LYS A 154 -33.42 -5.66 7.55
N LYS A 155 -32.30 -5.43 8.21
CA LYS A 155 -31.08 -6.24 8.04
C LYS A 155 -31.07 -7.51 8.91
N ILE A 156 -31.93 -7.57 9.93
CA ILE A 156 -32.04 -8.74 10.82
C ILE A 156 -33.22 -9.60 10.36
N PRO A 157 -33.00 -10.90 10.08
CA PRO A 157 -34.07 -11.80 9.68
C PRO A 157 -35.11 -11.96 10.82
N PRO A 158 -36.42 -11.87 10.52
CA PRO A 158 -37.47 -12.01 11.52
C PRO A 158 -37.49 -13.36 12.26
N GLU A 159 -36.91 -14.41 11.67
CA GLU A 159 -36.80 -15.75 12.23
C GLU A 159 -36.01 -15.79 13.55
N ILE A 160 -35.12 -14.80 13.75
CA ILE A 160 -34.38 -14.64 15.01
C ILE A 160 -35.29 -14.38 16.18
N LEU A 161 -36.43 -13.69 16.01
CA LEU A 161 -37.41 -13.46 17.06
C LEU A 161 -38.01 -14.74 17.57
N THR A 162 -38.27 -15.70 16.68
CA THR A 162 -38.83 -17.02 17.05
C THR A 162 -37.83 -17.84 17.88
N SER A 163 -36.55 -17.79 17.48
CA SER A 163 -35.47 -18.47 18.20
C SER A 163 -35.23 -17.89 19.61
N ILE A 164 -35.29 -16.56 19.70
CA ILE A 164 -35.07 -15.84 20.98
C ILE A 164 -36.29 -16.02 21.91
N ALA A 165 -37.52 -16.03 21.38
CA ALA A 165 -38.74 -16.24 22.15
C ALA A 165 -38.82 -17.60 22.84
N SER A 166 -38.09 -18.61 22.40
CA SER A 166 -37.99 -19.94 23.00
C SER A 166 -36.97 -20.05 24.15
N ILE A 167 -36.30 -18.95 24.52
CA ILE A 167 -35.26 -18.92 25.55
C ILE A 167 -35.90 -18.45 26.87
N ASP A 168 -36.01 -19.37 27.84
CA ASP A 168 -36.57 -19.08 29.17
C ASP A 168 -35.55 -18.44 30.10
N ASP A 169 -34.27 -18.79 29.98
CA ASP A 169 -33.21 -18.24 30.82
C ASP A 169 -32.89 -16.81 30.46
N ALA A 170 -33.03 -15.88 31.41
CA ALA A 170 -32.85 -14.46 31.23
C ALA A 170 -31.41 -14.05 30.86
N GLY A 171 -30.41 -14.77 31.38
CA GLY A 171 -29.01 -14.56 31.12
C GLY A 171 -28.65 -14.96 29.69
N ARG A 172 -29.10 -16.15 29.27
CA ARG A 172 -28.93 -16.65 27.90
C ARG A 172 -29.66 -15.80 26.88
N LEU A 173 -30.86 -15.30 27.25
CA LEU A 173 -31.62 -14.36 26.42
C LEU A 173 -30.80 -13.07 26.16
N ALA A 174 -30.27 -12.47 27.23
CA ALA A 174 -29.47 -11.25 27.13
C ALA A 174 -28.24 -11.45 26.23
N ASP A 175 -27.54 -12.58 26.38
CA ASP A 175 -26.34 -12.89 25.60
C ASP A 175 -26.66 -13.12 24.12
N THR A 176 -27.76 -13.81 23.85
CA THR A 176 -28.22 -14.06 22.46
C THR A 176 -28.60 -12.75 21.77
N ILE A 177 -29.32 -11.86 22.45
CA ILE A 177 -29.70 -10.55 21.90
C ILE A 177 -28.43 -9.69 21.65
N ALA A 178 -27.50 -9.63 22.62
CA ALA A 178 -26.26 -8.88 22.49
C ALA A 178 -25.39 -9.34 21.30
N ALA A 179 -25.38 -10.64 21.01
CA ALA A 179 -24.68 -11.21 19.87
C ALA A 179 -25.25 -10.70 18.54
N HIS A 180 -26.58 -10.54 18.45
CA HIS A 180 -27.26 -10.11 17.20
C HIS A 180 -27.37 -8.58 17.02
N LEU A 181 -27.11 -7.78 18.05
CA LEU A 181 -27.09 -6.33 17.92
C LEU A 181 -25.80 -5.83 17.24
N PRO A 182 -25.88 -4.88 16.32
CA PRO A 182 -24.71 -4.27 15.64
C PRO A 182 -24.03 -3.22 16.53
N LEU A 183 -23.78 -3.54 17.78
CA LEU A 183 -23.10 -2.65 18.72
C LEU A 183 -21.61 -2.54 18.42
N LYS A 184 -21.01 -1.42 18.82
CA LYS A 184 -19.55 -1.27 18.82
C LYS A 184 -18.91 -2.29 19.75
N LEU A 185 -17.65 -2.67 19.44
CA LEU A 185 -16.91 -3.68 20.20
C LEU A 185 -16.90 -3.39 21.71
N GLU A 186 -16.65 -2.15 22.09
CA GLU A 186 -16.60 -1.67 23.47
C GLU A 186 -17.94 -1.90 24.21
N ASN A 187 -19.07 -1.63 23.54
CA ASN A 187 -20.39 -1.83 24.10
C ASN A 187 -20.73 -3.33 24.25
N LYS A 188 -20.36 -4.15 23.26
CA LYS A 188 -20.50 -5.61 23.39
C LYS A 188 -19.66 -6.16 24.54
N GLN A 189 -18.44 -5.67 24.69
CA GLN A 189 -17.54 -6.06 25.77
C GLN A 189 -18.09 -5.63 27.15
N ALA A 190 -18.68 -4.43 27.22
CA ALA A 190 -19.33 -3.96 28.44
C ALA A 190 -20.48 -4.90 28.86
N VAL A 191 -21.30 -5.38 27.92
CA VAL A 191 -22.35 -6.38 28.21
C VAL A 191 -21.75 -7.70 28.63
N LEU A 192 -20.67 -8.16 28.03
CA LEU A 192 -19.97 -9.40 28.40
C LEU A 192 -19.39 -9.29 29.83
N ALA A 193 -18.83 -8.15 30.21
CA ALA A 193 -18.22 -7.94 31.52
C ALA A 193 -19.22 -7.89 32.68
N LEU A 194 -20.51 -7.66 32.41
CA LEU A 194 -21.54 -7.65 33.46
C LEU A 194 -21.88 -9.07 33.92
N SER A 195 -21.49 -9.42 35.14
CA SER A 195 -21.74 -10.72 35.76
C SER A 195 -23.20 -10.91 36.18
N ARG A 196 -23.85 -9.85 36.72
CA ARG A 196 -25.24 -9.88 37.19
C ARG A 196 -26.22 -9.79 36.03
N VAL A 197 -27.18 -10.71 35.97
CA VAL A 197 -28.17 -10.79 34.88
C VAL A 197 -29.04 -9.53 34.84
N LYS A 198 -29.45 -8.97 35.97
CA LYS A 198 -30.24 -7.71 36.07
C LYS A 198 -29.49 -6.55 35.37
N ALA A 199 -28.26 -6.28 35.80
CA ALA A 199 -27.44 -5.21 35.22
C ALA A 199 -27.18 -5.40 33.71
N ARG A 200 -27.08 -6.63 33.26
CA ARG A 200 -26.91 -6.97 31.85
C ARG A 200 -28.15 -6.65 31.03
N LEU A 201 -29.34 -7.00 31.55
CA LEU A 201 -30.61 -6.69 30.89
C LEU A 201 -30.87 -5.19 30.88
N GLU A 202 -30.57 -4.43 31.95
CA GLU A 202 -30.68 -2.98 32.03
C GLU A 202 -29.77 -2.32 30.99
N ASN A 203 -28.51 -2.70 30.92
CA ASN A 203 -27.57 -2.18 29.93
C ASN A 203 -28.03 -2.49 28.50
N LEU A 204 -28.47 -3.70 28.25
CA LEU A 204 -28.96 -4.12 26.95
C LEU A 204 -30.21 -3.34 26.52
N PHE A 205 -31.15 -3.12 27.45
CA PHE A 205 -32.33 -2.30 27.20
C PHE A 205 -31.94 -0.88 26.74
N GLU A 206 -31.02 -0.25 27.46
CA GLU A 206 -30.50 1.08 27.12
C GLU A 206 -29.83 1.11 25.73
N GLN A 207 -29.05 0.10 25.41
CA GLN A 207 -28.39 0.00 24.09
C GLN A 207 -29.42 -0.17 22.95
N ILE A 208 -30.44 -1.02 23.15
CA ILE A 208 -31.51 -1.23 22.16
C ILE A 208 -32.32 0.08 21.97
N GLU A 209 -32.64 0.78 23.05
CA GLU A 209 -33.36 2.05 22.99
C GLU A 209 -32.60 3.09 22.18
N ARG A 210 -31.30 3.24 22.42
CA ARG A 210 -30.41 4.12 21.61
C ARG A 210 -30.42 3.77 20.13
N GLU A 211 -30.33 2.47 19.81
CA GLU A 211 -30.34 2.01 18.42
C GLU A 211 -31.72 2.26 17.76
N VAL A 212 -32.80 2.05 18.46
CA VAL A 212 -34.17 2.36 18.01
C VAL A 212 -34.33 3.85 17.73
N ASP A 213 -33.80 4.72 18.60
CA ASP A 213 -33.84 6.17 18.41
C ASP A 213 -33.05 6.58 17.17
N ILE A 214 -31.86 6.02 16.94
CA ILE A 214 -31.06 6.26 15.73
C ILE A 214 -31.87 5.88 14.48
N LEU A 215 -32.47 4.67 14.47
CA LEU A 215 -33.29 4.22 13.34
C LEU A 215 -34.54 5.10 13.10
N ASN A 216 -35.16 5.59 14.17
CA ASN A 216 -36.29 6.51 14.07
C ASN A 216 -35.87 7.86 13.49
N VAL A 217 -34.70 8.39 13.89
CA VAL A 217 -34.13 9.61 13.32
C VAL A 217 -33.82 9.41 11.84
N ASP A 218 -33.18 8.29 11.47
CA ASP A 218 -32.89 7.96 10.07
C ASP A 218 -34.19 7.87 9.23
N LYS A 219 -35.22 7.21 9.76
CA LYS A 219 -36.55 7.15 9.13
C LYS A 219 -37.19 8.55 8.97
N LYS A 220 -37.05 9.43 9.98
CA LYS A 220 -37.52 10.82 9.92
C LYS A 220 -36.76 11.62 8.87
N ILE A 221 -35.41 11.44 8.78
CA ILE A 221 -34.57 12.09 7.76
C ILE A 221 -34.98 11.60 6.37
N ARG A 222 -35.08 10.29 6.16
CA ARG A 222 -35.52 9.72 4.87
C ARG A 222 -36.95 10.16 4.51
N GLY A 223 -37.85 10.22 5.50
CA GLY A 223 -39.19 10.74 5.30
C GLY A 223 -39.24 12.23 4.98
N ARG A 224 -38.29 13.04 5.53
CA ARG A 224 -38.12 14.44 5.21
C ARG A 224 -37.58 14.65 3.80
N VAL A 225 -36.53 13.90 3.45
CA VAL A 225 -35.95 13.86 2.10
C VAL A 225 -36.99 13.42 1.07
N LYS A 226 -37.75 12.35 1.37
CA LYS A 226 -38.84 11.89 0.50
C LYS A 226 -39.94 12.95 0.32
N ARG A 227 -40.38 13.61 1.41
CA ARG A 227 -41.36 14.72 1.32
C ARG A 227 -40.82 15.94 0.57
N GLN A 228 -39.50 16.22 0.70
CA GLN A 228 -38.87 17.28 -0.07
C GLN A 228 -38.79 16.91 -1.55
N MET A 229 -38.51 15.64 -1.87
CA MET A 229 -38.55 15.14 -3.24
C MET A 229 -39.97 15.12 -3.81
N GLU A 230 -40.95 14.69 -3.00
CA GLU A 230 -42.37 14.72 -3.37
C GLU A 230 -42.90 16.16 -3.55
N LYS A 231 -42.43 17.12 -2.74
CA LYS A 231 -42.71 18.55 -2.92
C LYS A 231 -42.07 19.08 -4.20
N ASN A 232 -40.82 18.78 -4.43
CA ASN A 232 -40.12 19.13 -5.67
C ASN A 232 -40.77 18.45 -6.90
N GLN A 233 -41.22 17.21 -6.77
CA GLN A 233 -42.00 16.52 -7.80
C GLN A 233 -43.36 17.16 -8.01
N ARG A 234 -44.02 17.58 -6.95
CA ARG A 234 -45.33 18.27 -7.04
C ARG A 234 -45.19 19.67 -7.63
N ASP A 235 -44.14 20.40 -7.26
CA ASP A 235 -43.84 21.70 -7.86
C ASP A 235 -43.42 21.53 -9.34
N PHE A 236 -42.70 20.47 -9.66
CA PHE A 236 -42.41 20.08 -11.05
C PHE A 236 -43.68 19.65 -11.78
N TYR A 237 -44.56 18.85 -11.15
CA TYR A 237 -45.84 18.42 -11.74
C TYR A 237 -46.78 19.61 -11.98
N LEU A 238 -46.84 20.57 -11.06
CA LEU A 238 -47.62 21.81 -11.25
C LEU A 238 -47.02 22.67 -12.36
N ASN A 239 -45.71 22.77 -12.45
CA ASN A 239 -45.03 23.44 -13.57
C ASN A 239 -45.28 22.73 -14.90
N GLU A 240 -45.33 21.39 -14.90
CA GLU A 240 -45.68 20.61 -16.08
C GLU A 240 -47.17 20.67 -16.43
N GLN A 241 -48.07 20.72 -15.47
CA GLN A 241 -49.48 21.06 -15.72
C GLN A 241 -49.62 22.41 -16.37
N VAL A 242 -48.88 23.43 -15.85
CA VAL A 242 -48.84 24.75 -16.47
C VAL A 242 -48.28 24.65 -17.90
N LYS A 243 -47.26 23.89 -18.14
CA LYS A 243 -46.73 23.63 -19.47
C LYS A 243 -47.69 22.80 -20.35
N ALA A 244 -48.38 21.80 -19.79
CA ALA A 244 -49.40 21.04 -20.50
C ALA A 244 -50.58 21.88 -20.89
N ILE A 245 -51.03 22.80 -20.01
CA ILE A 245 -52.08 23.79 -20.31
C ILE A 245 -51.57 24.80 -21.36
N GLN A 246 -50.28 25.21 -21.28
CA GLN A 246 -49.66 26.02 -22.33
C GLN A 246 -49.55 25.26 -23.67
N LYS A 247 -49.36 23.93 -23.64
CA LYS A 247 -49.30 23.08 -24.81
C LYS A 247 -50.69 22.83 -25.48
N GLU A 248 -51.74 22.74 -24.67
CA GLU A 248 -53.15 22.76 -25.20
C GLU A 248 -53.50 24.10 -25.79
N LEU A 249 -52.81 25.20 -25.38
CA LEU A 249 -52.97 26.55 -25.92
C LEU A 249 -52.07 26.84 -27.15
N GLY A 250 -51.30 25.86 -27.64
CA GLY A 250 -50.72 25.90 -28.98
C GLY A 250 -49.19 26.07 -29.14
N ASP A 251 -48.33 25.72 -28.12
CA ASP A 251 -46.89 25.72 -28.33
C ASP A 251 -46.23 24.37 -27.98
N GLY A 252 -45.74 23.70 -29.03
CA GLY A 252 -45.22 22.32 -28.97
C GLY A 252 -43.75 22.19 -28.55
N GLU A 253 -43.39 22.30 -27.27
CA GLU A 253 -41.99 22.14 -26.80
C GLU A 253 -41.52 20.67 -26.75
N ASP A 254 -42.37 19.68 -26.49
CA ASP A 254 -41.96 18.27 -26.41
C ASP A 254 -41.64 17.61 -27.76
N GLY A 255 -42.25 18.09 -28.84
CA GLY A 255 -41.90 17.69 -30.21
C GLY A 255 -40.52 18.23 -30.61
N ALA A 256 -40.18 19.43 -30.15
CA ALA A 256 -38.91 20.07 -30.45
C ALA A 256 -37.73 19.37 -29.75
N ASP A 257 -37.92 18.89 -28.53
CA ASP A 257 -36.88 18.16 -27.75
C ASP A 257 -36.51 16.82 -28.40
N ILE A 258 -37.48 16.04 -28.86
CA ILE A 258 -37.24 14.77 -29.54
C ILE A 258 -36.63 14.99 -30.92
N GLU A 259 -37.04 16.02 -31.64
CA GLU A 259 -36.39 16.40 -32.89
C GLU A 259 -34.96 16.90 -32.70
N GLU A 260 -34.68 17.58 -31.61
CA GLU A 260 -33.32 18.01 -31.25
C GLU A 260 -32.42 16.82 -30.95
N ILE A 261 -32.92 15.83 -30.21
CA ILE A 261 -32.21 14.57 -29.94
C ILE A 261 -31.95 13.82 -31.25
N GLU A 262 -32.90 13.73 -32.15
CA GLU A 262 -32.77 13.12 -33.47
C GLU A 262 -31.71 13.82 -34.34
N LYS A 263 -31.69 15.14 -34.34
CA LYS A 263 -30.63 15.97 -34.99
C LYS A 263 -29.26 15.69 -34.37
N LYS A 264 -29.17 15.59 -33.06
CA LYS A 264 -27.90 15.26 -32.33
C LYS A 264 -27.43 13.85 -32.70
N ILE A 265 -28.30 12.85 -32.76
CA ILE A 265 -27.95 11.47 -33.16
C ILE A 265 -27.37 11.46 -34.59
N LYS A 266 -27.99 12.18 -35.54
CA LYS A 266 -27.50 12.28 -36.93
C LYS A 266 -26.15 13.03 -36.99
N ALA A 267 -26.00 14.08 -36.20
CA ALA A 267 -24.76 14.87 -36.13
C ALA A 267 -23.59 14.13 -35.52
N ALA A 268 -23.82 13.21 -34.60
CA ALA A 268 -22.79 12.46 -33.86
C ALA A 268 -21.98 11.49 -34.75
N ARG A 269 -22.43 11.17 -35.97
CA ARG A 269 -21.76 10.28 -36.93
C ARG A 269 -21.33 8.94 -36.32
N MET A 270 -22.28 8.28 -35.62
CA MET A 270 -22.08 7.00 -34.96
C MET A 270 -21.84 5.86 -35.97
N PRO A 271 -21.12 4.79 -35.60
CA PRO A 271 -21.10 3.52 -36.31
C PRO A 271 -22.52 2.92 -36.47
N LYS A 272 -22.71 2.04 -37.46
CA LYS A 272 -24.02 1.48 -37.76
C LYS A 272 -24.73 0.82 -36.58
N ASP A 273 -23.98 0.13 -35.72
CA ASP A 273 -24.56 -0.58 -34.58
C ASP A 273 -24.96 0.38 -33.46
N ALA A 274 -24.12 1.39 -33.16
CA ALA A 274 -24.44 2.46 -32.21
C ALA A 274 -25.64 3.30 -32.68
N LEU A 275 -25.71 3.59 -34.00
CA LEU A 275 -26.82 4.34 -34.58
C LEU A 275 -28.13 3.55 -34.46
N LYS A 276 -28.15 2.25 -34.83
CA LYS A 276 -29.33 1.38 -34.66
C LYS A 276 -29.80 1.34 -33.21
N LYS A 277 -28.85 1.25 -32.25
CA LYS A 277 -29.17 1.24 -30.82
C LYS A 277 -29.79 2.57 -30.41
N ALA A 278 -29.17 3.70 -30.79
CA ALA A 278 -29.68 5.04 -30.49
C ALA A 278 -31.08 5.29 -31.07
N GLU A 279 -31.32 4.86 -32.35
CA GLU A 279 -32.65 4.97 -32.99
C GLU A 279 -33.69 4.06 -32.32
N SER A 280 -33.31 2.85 -31.90
CA SER A 280 -34.17 1.96 -31.13
C SER A 280 -34.60 2.56 -29.80
N GLU A 281 -33.66 3.12 -29.06
CA GLU A 281 -33.95 3.77 -27.78
C GLU A 281 -34.73 5.07 -27.97
N LEU A 282 -34.50 5.84 -29.04
CA LEU A 282 -35.28 7.02 -29.38
C LEU A 282 -36.75 6.65 -29.71
N LYS A 283 -36.97 5.51 -30.44
CA LYS A 283 -38.32 4.99 -30.69
C LYS A 283 -39.04 4.64 -29.40
N LYS A 284 -38.34 4.03 -28.44
CA LYS A 284 -38.90 3.73 -27.11
C LYS A 284 -39.25 5.03 -26.37
N LEU A 285 -38.35 6.02 -26.39
CA LEU A 285 -38.54 7.30 -25.73
C LEU A 285 -39.80 8.04 -26.27
N ARG A 286 -40.05 7.95 -27.59
CA ARG A 286 -41.26 8.54 -28.21
C ARG A 286 -42.56 7.90 -27.71
N LEU A 287 -42.51 6.63 -27.27
CA LEU A 287 -43.68 5.88 -26.78
C LEU A 287 -43.85 5.98 -25.26
N MET A 288 -42.86 6.48 -24.55
CA MET A 288 -42.88 6.64 -23.10
C MET A 288 -43.50 7.97 -22.69
N SER A 289 -44.16 7.97 -21.55
CA SER A 289 -44.56 9.24 -20.93
C SER A 289 -43.30 10.05 -20.52
N PRO A 290 -43.21 11.33 -20.92
CA PRO A 290 -42.06 12.18 -20.61
C PRO A 290 -41.73 12.25 -19.10
N MET A 291 -42.72 12.02 -18.25
CA MET A 291 -42.64 12.09 -16.79
C MET A 291 -42.21 10.77 -16.14
N SER A 292 -42.04 9.70 -16.90
CA SER A 292 -41.65 8.40 -16.33
C SER A 292 -40.16 8.39 -15.95
N ALA A 293 -39.84 7.71 -14.86
CA ALA A 293 -38.44 7.50 -14.46
C ALA A 293 -37.64 6.74 -15.54
N GLU A 294 -38.33 5.86 -16.30
CA GLU A 294 -37.75 5.11 -17.42
C GLU A 294 -37.38 6.04 -18.57
N ALA A 295 -38.21 7.03 -18.90
CA ALA A 295 -37.92 8.01 -19.96
C ALA A 295 -36.64 8.80 -19.63
N THR A 296 -36.45 9.18 -18.36
CA THR A 296 -35.23 9.85 -17.91
C THR A 296 -34.01 8.95 -18.08
N VAL A 297 -34.10 7.65 -17.75
CA VAL A 297 -33.00 6.70 -17.94
C VAL A 297 -32.66 6.52 -19.43
N VAL A 298 -33.65 6.39 -20.27
CA VAL A 298 -33.46 6.24 -21.74
C VAL A 298 -32.87 7.53 -22.32
N ARG A 299 -33.35 8.71 -21.90
CA ARG A 299 -32.80 10.00 -22.32
C ARG A 299 -31.33 10.14 -21.94
N ASN A 300 -30.98 9.91 -20.67
CA ASN A 300 -29.61 9.94 -20.21
C ASN A 300 -28.71 8.96 -21.00
N TYR A 301 -29.22 7.80 -21.34
CA TYR A 301 -28.49 6.85 -22.15
C TYR A 301 -28.21 7.38 -23.57
N ILE A 302 -29.23 7.97 -24.23
CA ILE A 302 -29.05 8.58 -25.54
C ILE A 302 -28.07 9.76 -25.47
N ASP A 303 -28.18 10.60 -24.45
CA ASP A 303 -27.27 11.71 -24.23
C ASP A 303 -25.82 11.26 -24.07
N VAL A 304 -25.59 10.17 -23.38
CA VAL A 304 -24.25 9.54 -23.29
C VAL A 304 -23.78 9.06 -24.65
N LEU A 305 -24.63 8.33 -25.40
CA LEU A 305 -24.26 7.85 -26.75
C LEU A 305 -23.93 9.01 -27.71
N VAL A 306 -24.73 10.06 -27.71
CA VAL A 306 -24.53 11.24 -28.56
C VAL A 306 -23.29 12.03 -28.12
N GLY A 307 -23.01 12.07 -26.81
CA GLY A 307 -21.85 12.77 -26.24
C GLY A 307 -20.51 12.11 -26.54
N LEU A 308 -20.48 10.83 -26.92
CA LEU A 308 -19.24 10.14 -27.28
C LEU A 308 -18.65 10.66 -28.58
N PRO A 309 -17.33 10.87 -28.65
CA PRO A 309 -16.68 11.40 -29.86
C PRO A 309 -16.43 10.32 -30.92
N TRP A 310 -17.48 9.84 -31.57
CA TRP A 310 -17.40 8.76 -32.56
C TRP A 310 -16.51 9.06 -33.76
N ALA A 311 -16.59 10.28 -34.29
CA ALA A 311 -15.88 10.69 -35.49
C ALA A 311 -14.92 11.89 -35.28
N ALA A 312 -15.06 12.60 -34.16
CA ALA A 312 -14.28 13.81 -33.92
C ALA A 312 -12.82 13.48 -33.65
N LYS A 313 -11.90 13.91 -34.53
CA LYS A 313 -10.45 13.71 -34.40
C LYS A 313 -9.72 15.04 -34.39
N THR A 314 -8.65 15.15 -33.61
CA THR A 314 -7.67 16.21 -33.73
C THR A 314 -6.68 15.89 -34.85
N LYS A 315 -6.20 16.91 -35.53
CA LYS A 315 -5.16 16.75 -36.54
C LYS A 315 -3.84 16.42 -35.85
N ILE A 316 -3.30 15.25 -36.10
CA ILE A 316 -2.04 14.80 -35.55
C ILE A 316 -0.90 15.51 -36.30
N LYS A 317 0.08 15.99 -35.53
CA LYS A 317 1.33 16.55 -36.06
C LYS A 317 2.37 15.44 -36.14
N HIS A 318 2.91 15.19 -37.28
CA HIS A 318 3.92 14.17 -37.55
C HIS A 318 5.34 14.78 -37.72
N ASP A 319 5.62 15.89 -37.06
CA ASP A 319 6.90 16.59 -37.15
C ASP A 319 7.78 16.18 -35.96
N LEU A 320 8.72 15.25 -36.19
CA LEU A 320 9.66 14.78 -35.18
C LEU A 320 10.60 15.89 -34.70
N GLY A 321 11.00 16.78 -35.56
CA GLY A 321 11.86 17.94 -35.20
C GLY A 321 11.13 18.90 -34.27
N ASN A 322 9.81 19.11 -34.48
CA ASN A 322 9.00 19.87 -33.55
C ASN A 322 8.78 19.09 -32.20
N ALA A 323 8.62 17.77 -32.26
CA ALA A 323 8.49 16.95 -31.08
C ALA A 323 9.74 17.01 -30.19
N GLU A 324 10.92 16.91 -30.80
CA GLU A 324 12.21 17.07 -30.12
C GLU A 324 12.34 18.46 -29.47
N LYS A 325 12.01 19.53 -30.19
CA LYS A 325 12.03 20.89 -29.64
C LYS A 325 11.09 21.05 -28.45
N VAL A 326 9.88 20.51 -28.52
CA VAL A 326 8.91 20.57 -27.42
C VAL A 326 9.42 19.81 -26.19
N LEU A 327 9.95 18.59 -26.38
CA LEU A 327 10.50 17.78 -25.29
C LEU A 327 11.71 18.46 -24.65
N ASN A 328 12.61 19.05 -25.45
CA ASN A 328 13.79 19.77 -24.95
C ASN A 328 13.43 21.07 -24.25
N HIS A 329 12.41 21.77 -24.72
CA HIS A 329 11.92 23.00 -24.09
C HIS A 329 11.22 22.73 -22.75
N ASP A 330 10.42 21.66 -22.67
CA ASP A 330 9.57 21.41 -21.51
C ASP A 330 10.31 20.58 -20.42
N HIS A 331 11.43 19.90 -20.77
CA HIS A 331 12.16 19.01 -19.83
C HIS A 331 13.68 19.18 -19.96
N TYR A 332 14.33 19.39 -18.84
CA TYR A 332 15.80 19.43 -18.76
C TYR A 332 16.36 18.01 -18.64
N GLY A 333 17.45 17.70 -19.34
CA GLY A 333 18.06 16.37 -19.34
C GLY A 333 17.14 15.29 -19.89
N LEU A 334 17.21 14.09 -19.34
CA LEU A 334 16.41 12.92 -19.74
C LEU A 334 16.61 12.51 -21.22
N ASP A 335 17.82 12.70 -21.78
CA ASP A 335 18.08 12.54 -23.21
C ASP A 335 17.72 11.15 -23.70
N LYS A 336 18.14 10.07 -23.01
CA LYS A 336 17.77 8.68 -23.34
C LYS A 336 16.25 8.45 -23.35
N VAL A 337 15.53 9.09 -22.42
CA VAL A 337 14.06 8.97 -22.32
C VAL A 337 13.41 9.69 -23.50
N LYS A 338 13.91 10.89 -23.85
CA LYS A 338 13.42 11.66 -24.99
C LYS A 338 13.69 10.93 -26.31
N ASP A 339 14.88 10.37 -26.48
CA ASP A 339 15.22 9.57 -27.66
C ASP A 339 14.27 8.38 -27.84
N ARG A 340 14.01 7.61 -26.78
CA ARG A 340 13.05 6.52 -26.82
C ARG A 340 11.63 6.98 -27.17
N ILE A 341 11.19 8.11 -26.63
CA ILE A 341 9.90 8.69 -26.99
C ILE A 341 9.89 9.10 -28.47
N LEU A 342 10.96 9.70 -28.98
CA LEU A 342 11.07 10.07 -30.38
C LEU A 342 11.12 8.85 -31.31
N GLU A 343 11.84 7.79 -30.95
CA GLU A 343 11.83 6.50 -31.67
C GLU A 343 10.40 5.94 -31.77
N TYR A 344 9.68 5.93 -30.65
CA TYR A 344 8.29 5.48 -30.61
C TYR A 344 7.39 6.32 -31.54
N LEU A 345 7.52 7.65 -31.48
CA LEU A 345 6.76 8.56 -32.34
C LEU A 345 7.13 8.39 -33.84
N ALA A 346 8.39 8.10 -34.14
CA ALA A 346 8.86 7.84 -35.50
C ALA A 346 8.23 6.58 -36.08
N VAL A 347 8.11 5.50 -35.29
CA VAL A 347 7.42 4.28 -35.71
C VAL A 347 5.95 4.54 -35.95
N GLN A 348 5.26 5.27 -35.05
CA GLN A 348 3.87 5.65 -35.20
C GLN A 348 3.59 6.46 -36.48
N GLN A 349 4.56 7.23 -36.96
CA GLN A 349 4.42 7.99 -38.17
C GLN A 349 4.43 7.14 -39.45
N ARG A 350 5.06 5.96 -39.40
CA ARG A 350 5.24 5.08 -40.55
C ARG A 350 4.20 3.97 -40.68
N VAL A 351 3.49 3.67 -39.58
CA VAL A 351 2.54 2.54 -39.54
C VAL A 351 1.13 3.08 -39.33
N ASP A 352 0.22 2.79 -40.26
CA ASP A 352 -1.18 3.27 -40.23
C ASP A 352 -1.98 2.72 -39.04
N LYS A 353 -1.66 1.52 -38.55
CA LYS A 353 -2.22 0.94 -37.33
C LYS A 353 -1.09 0.48 -36.42
N VAL A 354 -0.92 1.20 -35.35
CA VAL A 354 0.16 0.94 -34.41
C VAL A 354 -0.20 -0.30 -33.56
N LYS A 355 0.46 -1.41 -33.84
CA LYS A 355 0.53 -2.58 -32.95
C LYS A 355 1.72 -2.46 -31.97
N ALA A 356 2.19 -1.25 -31.71
CA ALA A 356 3.33 -1.03 -30.83
C ALA A 356 2.93 -1.20 -29.36
N PRO A 357 3.84 -1.70 -28.50
CA PRO A 357 3.61 -1.74 -27.09
C PRO A 357 3.36 -0.33 -26.53
N ILE A 358 2.66 -0.25 -25.41
CA ILE A 358 2.29 1.02 -24.78
C ILE A 358 3.48 1.57 -24.01
N LEU A 359 3.77 2.85 -24.15
CA LEU A 359 4.82 3.50 -23.37
C LEU A 359 4.46 3.50 -21.88
N CYS A 360 5.32 2.90 -21.05
CA CYS A 360 5.22 2.92 -19.61
C CYS A 360 6.40 3.64 -18.99
N LEU A 361 6.15 4.81 -18.41
CA LEU A 361 7.16 5.64 -17.74
C LEU A 361 7.28 5.21 -16.27
N VAL A 362 8.36 4.51 -15.92
CA VAL A 362 8.60 3.98 -14.58
C VAL A 362 9.71 4.76 -13.89
N GLY A 363 9.48 5.20 -12.66
CA GLY A 363 10.53 5.89 -11.89
C GLY A 363 9.98 6.54 -10.63
N PRO A 364 10.85 7.10 -9.78
CA PRO A 364 10.45 7.68 -8.51
C PRO A 364 9.48 8.85 -8.67
N PRO A 365 8.76 9.22 -7.60
CA PRO A 365 7.84 10.35 -7.66
C PRO A 365 8.58 11.67 -7.91
N GLY A 366 7.98 12.54 -8.72
CA GLY A 366 8.52 13.89 -8.99
C GLY A 366 9.59 13.98 -10.07
N VAL A 367 9.85 12.91 -10.84
CA VAL A 367 10.81 12.93 -11.97
C VAL A 367 10.18 13.35 -13.31
N GLY A 368 8.94 13.85 -13.30
CA GLY A 368 8.33 14.41 -14.50
C GLY A 368 7.54 13.45 -15.38
N LYS A 369 7.21 12.23 -14.92
CA LYS A 369 6.43 11.24 -15.70
C LYS A 369 5.15 11.81 -16.30
N THR A 370 4.32 12.42 -15.46
CA THR A 370 3.03 12.99 -15.86
C THR A 370 3.20 14.20 -16.81
N SER A 371 4.23 15.02 -16.60
CA SER A 371 4.53 16.16 -17.49
C SER A 371 5.08 15.71 -18.84
N LEU A 372 5.87 14.63 -18.91
CA LEU A 372 6.29 14.01 -20.16
C LEU A 372 5.08 13.59 -21.01
N GLY A 373 4.06 12.94 -20.39
CA GLY A 373 2.81 12.62 -21.09
C GLY A 373 2.11 13.86 -21.67
N GLN A 374 2.09 14.98 -20.95
CA GLN A 374 1.55 16.25 -21.44
C GLN A 374 2.37 16.80 -22.63
N SER A 375 3.69 16.72 -22.54
CA SER A 375 4.58 17.21 -23.61
C SER A 375 4.49 16.35 -24.86
N ILE A 376 4.31 15.03 -24.75
CA ILE A 376 4.03 14.14 -25.88
C ILE A 376 2.70 14.53 -26.53
N ALA A 377 1.66 14.80 -25.75
CA ALA A 377 0.38 15.25 -26.30
C ALA A 377 0.50 16.58 -27.05
N LYS A 378 1.24 17.55 -26.49
CA LYS A 378 1.54 18.85 -27.09
C LYS A 378 2.34 18.69 -28.40
N ALA A 379 3.36 17.85 -28.38
CA ALA A 379 4.22 17.56 -29.53
C ALA A 379 3.45 16.94 -30.70
N THR A 380 2.55 15.97 -30.40
CA THR A 380 1.73 15.29 -31.40
C THR A 380 0.46 16.05 -31.79
N GLY A 381 0.13 17.14 -31.12
CA GLY A 381 -1.12 17.89 -31.33
C GLY A 381 -2.37 17.14 -30.86
N ARG A 382 -2.23 16.10 -30.06
CA ARG A 382 -3.34 15.36 -29.46
C ARG A 382 -3.88 16.11 -28.25
N LYS A 383 -5.17 16.00 -27.99
CA LYS A 383 -5.72 16.44 -26.69
C LYS A 383 -5.26 15.48 -25.60
N TYR A 384 -5.04 16.04 -24.42
CA TYR A 384 -4.55 15.28 -23.26
C TYR A 384 -5.67 14.96 -22.28
N VAL A 385 -5.72 13.74 -21.83
CA VAL A 385 -6.58 13.29 -20.74
C VAL A 385 -5.78 12.42 -19.77
N ARG A 386 -6.06 12.54 -18.47
CA ARG A 386 -5.42 11.76 -17.42
C ARG A 386 -6.47 11.00 -16.63
N MET A 387 -6.23 9.72 -16.41
CA MET A 387 -6.99 8.85 -15.51
C MET A 387 -6.05 8.28 -14.44
N ALA A 388 -6.34 8.56 -13.17
CA ALA A 388 -5.60 7.97 -12.06
C ALA A 388 -6.16 6.57 -11.80
N LEU A 389 -5.29 5.57 -11.80
CA LEU A 389 -5.63 4.17 -11.54
C LEU A 389 -5.43 3.80 -10.05
N GLY A 390 -4.68 4.63 -9.33
CA GLY A 390 -4.40 4.40 -7.91
C GLY A 390 -5.68 4.34 -7.07
N GLY A 391 -5.89 3.20 -6.40
CA GLY A 391 -7.06 2.96 -5.56
C GLY A 391 -8.28 2.38 -6.29
N MET A 392 -8.22 2.16 -7.60
CA MET A 392 -9.26 1.42 -8.31
C MET A 392 -9.22 -0.07 -7.93
N ARG A 393 -10.38 -0.63 -7.62
CA ARG A 393 -10.53 -2.03 -7.20
C ARG A 393 -11.66 -2.74 -7.93
N ASP A 394 -12.57 -1.99 -8.56
CA ASP A 394 -13.75 -2.49 -9.23
C ASP A 394 -13.58 -2.36 -10.76
N GLU A 395 -13.76 -3.46 -11.47
CA GLU A 395 -13.77 -3.49 -12.94
C GLU A 395 -14.82 -2.54 -13.53
N ALA A 396 -15.93 -2.35 -12.84
CA ALA A 396 -17.00 -1.45 -13.27
C ALA A 396 -16.57 0.02 -13.34
N GLU A 397 -15.49 0.43 -12.66
CA GLU A 397 -14.93 1.77 -12.83
C GLU A 397 -14.36 1.98 -14.23
N ILE A 398 -13.88 0.92 -14.89
CA ILE A 398 -13.30 0.97 -16.25
C ILE A 398 -14.37 0.71 -17.31
N ARG A 399 -15.17 -0.35 -17.12
CA ARG A 399 -16.18 -0.83 -18.08
C ARG A 399 -17.58 -0.30 -17.84
N GLY A 400 -17.82 0.50 -16.77
CA GLY A 400 -19.15 0.99 -16.45
C GLY A 400 -20.06 -0.03 -15.77
N HIS A 401 -21.17 0.44 -15.25
CA HIS A 401 -22.22 -0.39 -14.63
C HIS A 401 -23.34 -0.68 -15.63
N ARG A 402 -23.94 -1.85 -15.54
CA ARG A 402 -25.13 -2.16 -16.36
C ARG A 402 -26.23 -1.14 -16.08
N ARG A 403 -26.84 -0.60 -17.12
CA ARG A 403 -27.86 0.47 -17.07
C ARG A 403 -29.13 0.14 -16.27
N THR A 404 -29.34 -1.14 -15.95
CA THR A 404 -30.48 -1.60 -15.13
C THR A 404 -30.40 -1.12 -13.68
N TYR A 405 -29.25 -0.68 -13.22
CA TYR A 405 -29.06 -0.18 -11.85
C TYR A 405 -29.32 1.33 -11.78
N ILE A 406 -30.00 1.77 -10.72
CA ILE A 406 -30.21 3.20 -10.46
C ILE A 406 -28.86 3.85 -10.16
N GLY A 407 -28.52 4.91 -10.90
CA GLY A 407 -27.22 5.60 -10.79
C GLY A 407 -26.11 4.97 -11.65
N ALA A 408 -26.45 4.03 -12.54
CA ALA A 408 -25.47 3.49 -13.49
C ALA A 408 -24.86 4.58 -14.35
N MET A 409 -23.56 4.47 -14.61
CA MET A 409 -22.77 5.37 -15.44
C MET A 409 -21.82 4.59 -16.34
N PRO A 410 -21.42 5.13 -17.49
CA PRO A 410 -20.37 4.56 -18.31
C PRO A 410 -19.04 4.51 -17.55
N GLY A 411 -18.15 3.66 -17.99
CA GLY A 411 -16.79 3.55 -17.41
C GLY A 411 -15.98 4.83 -17.57
N LYS A 412 -15.01 5.01 -16.69
CA LYS A 412 -14.13 6.21 -16.66
C LYS A 412 -13.40 6.43 -17.98
N VAL A 413 -13.15 5.39 -18.77
CA VAL A 413 -12.52 5.50 -20.09
C VAL A 413 -13.42 6.31 -21.02
N LEU A 414 -14.68 5.89 -21.19
CA LEU A 414 -15.62 6.59 -22.06
C LEU A 414 -16.03 7.96 -21.52
N GLN A 415 -16.21 8.12 -20.20
CA GLN A 415 -16.44 9.42 -19.59
C GLN A 415 -15.32 10.41 -19.89
N SER A 416 -14.06 9.94 -19.84
CA SER A 416 -12.89 10.76 -20.14
C SER A 416 -12.83 11.16 -21.60
N LEU A 417 -13.19 10.26 -22.52
CA LEU A 417 -13.29 10.54 -23.94
C LEU A 417 -14.39 11.56 -24.23
N THR A 418 -15.55 11.43 -23.63
CA THR A 418 -16.65 12.42 -23.71
C THR A 418 -16.20 13.79 -23.26
N LYS A 419 -15.50 13.88 -22.11
CA LYS A 419 -14.98 15.14 -21.57
C LYS A 419 -13.97 15.82 -22.49
N VAL A 420 -13.11 15.04 -23.15
CA VAL A 420 -12.09 15.55 -24.08
C VAL A 420 -12.71 15.89 -25.45
N GLY A 421 -13.78 15.23 -25.85
CA GLY A 421 -14.52 15.48 -27.10
C GLY A 421 -13.77 15.07 -28.36
N THR A 422 -12.79 14.15 -28.27
CA THR A 422 -12.07 13.61 -29.44
C THR A 422 -11.77 12.13 -29.25
N ARG A 423 -11.81 11.35 -30.35
CA ARG A 423 -11.56 9.92 -30.30
C ARG A 423 -10.07 9.53 -30.31
N ASN A 424 -9.17 10.49 -30.60
CA ASN A 424 -7.73 10.24 -30.73
C ASN A 424 -6.88 11.03 -29.72
N PRO A 425 -7.27 11.16 -28.45
CA PRO A 425 -6.44 11.87 -27.46
C PRO A 425 -5.19 11.07 -27.11
N LEU A 426 -4.27 11.70 -26.39
CA LEU A 426 -3.31 11.01 -25.56
C LEU A 426 -3.96 10.75 -24.20
N PHE A 427 -4.05 9.47 -23.82
CA PHE A 427 -4.67 9.02 -22.60
C PHE A 427 -3.60 8.55 -21.61
N LEU A 428 -3.35 9.33 -20.57
CA LEU A 428 -2.38 8.99 -19.54
C LEU A 428 -3.04 8.18 -18.43
N LEU A 429 -2.58 6.95 -18.25
CA LEU A 429 -2.94 6.05 -17.15
C LEU A 429 -1.92 6.23 -16.03
N ASP A 430 -2.30 6.93 -14.98
CA ASP A 430 -1.36 7.32 -13.93
C ASP A 430 -1.43 6.36 -12.74
N GLU A 431 -0.28 5.99 -12.18
CA GLU A 431 -0.10 5.11 -11.03
C GLU A 431 -0.64 3.68 -11.24
N ILE A 432 -0.26 3.04 -12.35
CA ILE A 432 -0.71 1.68 -12.70
C ILE A 432 -0.24 0.60 -11.70
N ASP A 433 0.85 0.84 -10.98
CA ASP A 433 1.38 -0.02 -9.92
C ASP A 433 0.51 -0.04 -8.64
N LYS A 434 -0.46 0.86 -8.55
CA LYS A 434 -1.38 0.95 -7.41
C LYS A 434 -2.77 0.39 -7.69
N LEU A 435 -2.93 -0.36 -8.77
CA LEU A 435 -4.12 -1.14 -9.02
C LEU A 435 -4.25 -2.22 -7.95
N GLY A 436 -5.42 -2.30 -7.33
CA GLY A 436 -5.74 -3.35 -6.35
C GLY A 436 -6.68 -4.39 -6.96
N THR A 437 -6.53 -5.64 -6.58
CA THR A 437 -7.52 -6.69 -6.81
C THR A 437 -8.41 -6.82 -5.57
N ASP A 438 -9.72 -6.96 -5.77
CA ASP A 438 -10.69 -7.17 -4.70
C ASP A 438 -11.68 -8.27 -5.15
N PHE A 439 -12.48 -8.80 -4.23
CA PHE A 439 -13.55 -9.76 -4.52
C PHE A 439 -14.61 -9.22 -5.51
N ARG A 440 -14.60 -7.93 -5.82
CA ARG A 440 -15.51 -7.27 -6.78
C ARG A 440 -15.06 -7.32 -8.23
N GLY A 441 -13.87 -7.81 -8.50
CA GLY A 441 -13.34 -7.93 -9.84
C GLY A 441 -11.84 -7.59 -9.92
N ASP A 442 -11.29 -7.75 -11.11
CA ASP A 442 -9.91 -7.42 -11.43
C ASP A 442 -9.84 -6.30 -12.47
N PRO A 443 -9.58 -5.05 -12.06
CA PRO A 443 -9.42 -3.93 -12.98
C PRO A 443 -8.30 -4.15 -14.01
N SER A 444 -7.30 -5.00 -13.70
CA SER A 444 -6.21 -5.30 -14.62
C SER A 444 -6.72 -6.03 -15.86
N SER A 445 -7.68 -6.94 -15.69
CA SER A 445 -8.32 -7.65 -16.80
C SER A 445 -9.10 -6.72 -17.73
N ALA A 446 -9.82 -5.74 -17.17
CA ALA A 446 -10.49 -4.72 -17.97
C ALA A 446 -9.51 -3.82 -18.72
N LEU A 447 -8.37 -3.47 -18.09
CA LEU A 447 -7.31 -2.69 -18.73
C LEU A 447 -6.62 -3.48 -19.85
N LEU A 448 -6.51 -4.79 -19.75
CA LEU A 448 -5.96 -5.61 -20.86
C LEU A 448 -6.76 -5.41 -22.15
N GLU A 449 -8.09 -5.40 -22.08
CA GLU A 449 -8.94 -5.14 -23.25
C GLU A 449 -8.76 -3.71 -23.79
N VAL A 450 -8.62 -2.74 -22.92
CA VAL A 450 -8.38 -1.33 -23.32
C VAL A 450 -7.04 -1.16 -24.00
N LEU A 451 -6.01 -1.85 -23.51
CA LEU A 451 -4.61 -1.65 -23.87
C LEU A 451 -4.14 -2.60 -24.99
N ASP A 452 -4.81 -3.71 -25.21
CA ASP A 452 -4.43 -4.67 -26.23
C ASP A 452 -4.85 -4.16 -27.63
N PRO A 453 -3.89 -3.88 -28.54
CA PRO A 453 -4.22 -3.40 -29.90
C PRO A 453 -5.07 -4.39 -30.73
N GLU A 454 -5.10 -5.68 -30.33
CA GLU A 454 -5.90 -6.68 -31.01
C GLU A 454 -7.37 -6.67 -30.55
N GLN A 455 -7.66 -6.16 -29.37
CA GLN A 455 -8.99 -6.16 -28.75
C GLN A 455 -9.61 -4.76 -28.64
N ASN A 456 -8.79 -3.71 -28.49
CA ASN A 456 -9.25 -2.36 -28.17
C ASN A 456 -10.16 -1.70 -29.22
N HIS A 457 -10.19 -2.23 -30.43
CA HIS A 457 -11.10 -1.78 -31.49
C HIS A 457 -12.56 -2.15 -31.24
N LYS A 458 -12.80 -3.06 -30.27
CA LYS A 458 -14.14 -3.53 -29.84
C LYS A 458 -14.29 -3.42 -28.32
N PHE A 459 -13.86 -2.32 -27.75
CA PHE A 459 -13.99 -2.12 -26.31
C PHE A 459 -15.46 -2.10 -25.89
N GLY A 460 -15.86 -3.02 -25.03
CA GLY A 460 -17.21 -3.18 -24.50
C GLY A 460 -17.41 -2.48 -23.16
N ASP A 461 -18.21 -1.40 -23.18
CA ASP A 461 -18.67 -0.76 -21.93
C ASP A 461 -20.07 -1.29 -21.57
N HIS A 462 -20.24 -1.71 -20.32
CA HIS A 462 -21.49 -2.34 -19.85
C HIS A 462 -22.68 -1.38 -19.80
N TYR A 463 -22.44 -0.07 -19.70
CA TYR A 463 -23.49 0.94 -19.75
C TYR A 463 -23.91 1.24 -21.19
N VAL A 464 -22.91 1.42 -22.07
CA VAL A 464 -23.11 1.83 -23.46
C VAL A 464 -23.65 0.67 -24.30
N GLU A 465 -23.28 -0.58 -23.97
CA GLU A 465 -23.74 -1.82 -24.65
C GLU A 465 -23.48 -1.85 -26.17
N VAL A 466 -22.52 -1.05 -26.63
CA VAL A 466 -22.05 -1.01 -28.03
C VAL A 466 -20.55 -0.91 -28.02
N ASP A 467 -19.91 -1.60 -28.95
CA ASP A 467 -18.44 -1.56 -29.06
C ASP A 467 -17.96 -0.15 -29.42
N TYR A 468 -16.93 0.30 -28.70
CA TYR A 468 -16.26 1.55 -28.97
C TYR A 468 -14.80 1.30 -29.42
N ASP A 469 -14.44 1.91 -30.55
CA ASP A 469 -13.10 1.75 -31.12
C ASP A 469 -12.08 2.69 -30.45
N LEU A 470 -11.18 2.11 -29.63
CA LEU A 470 -10.10 2.81 -28.94
C LEU A 470 -8.77 2.81 -29.72
N SER A 471 -8.71 2.25 -30.94
CA SER A 471 -7.46 2.08 -31.69
C SER A 471 -6.75 3.39 -32.08
N ASP A 472 -7.48 4.50 -32.13
CA ASP A 472 -6.92 5.83 -32.39
C ASP A 472 -6.36 6.53 -31.14
N VAL A 473 -6.63 6.00 -29.95
CA VAL A 473 -6.18 6.55 -28.67
C VAL A 473 -4.70 6.21 -28.47
N MET A 474 -3.90 7.20 -28.10
CA MET A 474 -2.52 6.96 -27.70
C MET A 474 -2.48 6.78 -26.18
N PHE A 475 -2.29 5.55 -25.72
CA PHE A 475 -2.13 5.26 -24.30
C PHE A 475 -0.68 5.43 -23.85
N VAL A 476 -0.50 6.06 -22.69
CA VAL A 476 0.78 6.16 -21.99
C VAL A 476 0.52 5.84 -20.53
N ALA A 477 1.30 4.94 -19.94
CA ALA A 477 1.18 4.58 -18.54
C ALA A 477 2.28 5.22 -17.71
N THR A 478 2.02 5.46 -16.42
CA THR A 478 3.04 5.83 -15.45
C THR A 478 3.03 4.89 -14.26
N SER A 479 4.19 4.61 -13.72
CA SER A 479 4.37 3.79 -12.52
C SER A 479 5.46 4.36 -11.63
N ASN A 480 5.35 4.18 -10.32
CA ASN A 480 6.44 4.50 -9.40
C ASN A 480 7.36 3.31 -9.16
N SER A 481 6.89 2.09 -9.39
CA SER A 481 7.63 0.85 -9.16
C SER A 481 7.41 -0.15 -10.29
N MET A 482 8.20 -1.22 -10.32
CA MET A 482 8.02 -2.34 -11.27
C MET A 482 6.94 -3.34 -10.83
N LYS A 483 6.20 -3.04 -9.76
CA LYS A 483 5.08 -3.87 -9.26
C LYS A 483 3.84 -3.71 -10.13
N ILE A 484 3.96 -4.00 -11.41
CA ILE A 484 2.89 -3.98 -12.41
C ILE A 484 2.46 -5.43 -12.64
N PRO A 485 1.16 -5.72 -12.79
CA PRO A 485 0.69 -7.05 -13.16
C PRO A 485 1.41 -7.57 -14.41
N PRO A 486 1.96 -8.81 -14.40
CA PRO A 486 2.78 -9.32 -15.50
C PRO A 486 2.08 -9.26 -16.86
N ALA A 487 0.80 -9.58 -16.92
CA ALA A 487 0.01 -9.55 -18.15
C ALA A 487 -0.08 -8.16 -18.78
N LEU A 488 -0.08 -7.10 -17.97
CA LEU A 488 -0.03 -5.71 -18.46
C LEU A 488 1.38 -5.32 -18.87
N LEU A 489 2.40 -5.78 -18.11
CA LEU A 489 3.80 -5.48 -18.37
C LEU A 489 4.25 -6.02 -19.73
N ASP A 490 3.80 -7.20 -20.13
CA ASP A 490 4.10 -7.81 -21.43
C ASP A 490 3.63 -6.96 -22.63
N ARG A 491 2.68 -6.05 -22.41
CA ARG A 491 2.14 -5.15 -23.44
C ARG A 491 2.75 -3.75 -23.40
N MET A 492 3.73 -3.54 -22.50
CA MET A 492 4.31 -2.24 -22.25
C MET A 492 5.78 -2.17 -22.62
N GLU A 493 6.16 -1.09 -23.28
CA GLU A 493 7.54 -0.69 -23.42
C GLU A 493 7.92 0.17 -22.21
N VAL A 494 8.74 -0.41 -21.32
CA VAL A 494 9.15 0.25 -20.09
C VAL A 494 10.29 1.20 -20.32
N ILE A 495 10.06 2.48 -20.08
CA ILE A 495 11.10 3.52 -20.06
C ILE A 495 11.37 3.91 -18.61
N ARG A 496 12.56 3.59 -18.13
CA ARG A 496 12.96 3.89 -16.75
C ARG A 496 13.48 5.33 -16.64
N LEU A 497 12.89 6.08 -15.73
CA LEU A 497 13.34 7.42 -15.34
C LEU A 497 14.08 7.29 -14.02
N SER A 498 15.36 7.66 -14.02
CA SER A 498 16.15 7.76 -12.79
C SER A 498 15.87 9.07 -12.05
N GLY A 499 16.36 9.16 -10.82
CA GLY A 499 16.38 10.42 -10.07
C GLY A 499 17.29 11.45 -10.70
N TYR A 500 17.10 12.72 -10.34
CA TYR A 500 17.90 13.85 -10.80
C TYR A 500 19.13 14.07 -9.93
N THR A 501 20.22 14.51 -10.55
CA THR A 501 21.40 15.03 -9.86
C THR A 501 21.09 16.37 -9.21
N GLU A 502 21.97 16.86 -8.34
CA GLU A 502 21.84 18.20 -7.74
C GLU A 502 21.83 19.30 -8.79
N ASP A 503 22.72 19.21 -9.80
CA ASP A 503 22.80 20.17 -10.89
C ASP A 503 21.54 20.16 -11.75
N GLU A 504 21.03 18.97 -12.09
CA GLU A 504 19.75 18.85 -12.83
C GLU A 504 18.59 19.45 -12.02
N LYS A 505 18.52 19.17 -10.70
CA LYS A 505 17.47 19.74 -9.82
C LYS A 505 17.57 21.27 -9.76
N THR A 506 18.77 21.80 -9.67
CA THR A 506 19.00 23.23 -9.64
C THR A 506 18.58 23.89 -10.95
N ASN A 507 18.99 23.34 -12.10
CA ASN A 507 18.55 23.81 -13.41
C ASN A 507 17.03 23.71 -13.60
N ILE A 508 16.43 22.58 -13.23
CA ILE A 508 14.96 22.40 -13.26
C ILE A 508 14.26 23.43 -12.38
N ALA A 509 14.80 23.68 -11.20
CA ALA A 509 14.23 24.66 -10.27
C ALA A 509 14.26 26.07 -10.85
N MET A 510 15.40 26.51 -11.37
CA MET A 510 15.57 27.86 -11.92
C MET A 510 14.78 28.07 -13.20
N THR A 511 14.79 27.08 -14.11
CA THR A 511 14.19 27.23 -15.44
C THR A 511 12.68 27.01 -15.43
N TYR A 512 12.17 26.07 -14.63
CA TYR A 512 10.77 25.65 -14.73
C TYR A 512 9.98 25.85 -13.42
N LEU A 513 10.52 25.42 -12.25
CA LEU A 513 9.73 25.40 -11.05
C LEU A 513 9.54 26.79 -10.45
N LEU A 514 10.59 27.58 -10.38
CA LEU A 514 10.54 28.94 -9.80
C LEU A 514 9.59 29.85 -10.58
N PRO A 515 9.68 30.01 -11.92
CA PRO A 515 8.74 30.82 -12.68
C PRO A 515 7.29 30.32 -12.55
N LYS A 516 7.09 29.00 -12.56
CA LYS A 516 5.79 28.37 -12.36
C LYS A 516 5.20 28.70 -10.98
N GLN A 517 6.02 28.59 -9.92
CA GLN A 517 5.56 28.85 -8.55
C GLN A 517 5.34 30.36 -8.31
N MET A 518 6.16 31.22 -8.87
CA MET A 518 5.92 32.67 -8.84
C MET A 518 4.57 33.01 -9.47
N LYS A 519 4.31 32.49 -10.67
CA LYS A 519 3.02 32.69 -11.36
C LYS A 519 1.83 32.15 -10.53
N ASN A 520 1.95 30.93 -9.99
CA ASN A 520 0.89 30.29 -9.23
C ASN A 520 0.57 31.01 -7.89
N ASN A 521 1.56 31.66 -7.30
CA ASN A 521 1.42 32.39 -6.05
C ASN A 521 1.25 33.91 -6.26
N GLY A 522 1.17 34.38 -7.50
CA GLY A 522 0.95 35.80 -7.82
C GLY A 522 2.14 36.71 -7.52
N VAL A 523 3.36 36.18 -7.56
CA VAL A 523 4.62 36.93 -7.40
C VAL A 523 5.09 37.36 -8.76
N LYS A 524 5.47 38.64 -8.90
CA LYS A 524 6.08 39.17 -10.12
C LYS A 524 7.59 38.89 -10.13
N GLU A 525 8.18 38.79 -11.32
CA GLU A 525 9.63 38.59 -11.47
C GLU A 525 10.47 39.70 -10.83
N SER A 526 9.91 40.94 -10.80
CA SER A 526 10.56 42.08 -10.13
C SER A 526 10.48 42.07 -8.61
N GLU A 527 9.65 41.20 -8.00
CA GLU A 527 9.41 41.17 -6.56
C GLU A 527 10.26 40.16 -5.83
N LEU A 528 10.66 39.05 -6.48
CA LEU A 528 11.42 37.96 -5.88
C LEU A 528 12.50 37.45 -6.83
N ALA A 529 13.73 37.37 -6.33
CA ALA A 529 14.84 36.63 -6.92
C ALA A 529 15.34 35.59 -5.92
N ILE A 530 15.59 34.37 -6.38
CA ILE A 530 16.23 33.32 -5.57
C ILE A 530 17.56 32.98 -6.23
N THR A 531 18.65 33.00 -5.47
CA THR A 531 19.97 32.70 -6.03
C THR A 531 20.12 31.21 -6.30
N GLU A 532 20.95 30.84 -7.28
CA GLU A 532 21.27 29.44 -7.56
C GLU A 532 21.88 28.75 -6.33
N ALA A 533 22.74 29.45 -5.58
CA ALA A 533 23.33 28.96 -4.34
C ALA A 533 22.25 28.64 -3.29
N ALA A 534 21.21 29.46 -3.17
CA ALA A 534 20.09 29.19 -2.28
C ALA A 534 19.29 27.95 -2.73
N VAL A 535 19.06 27.77 -4.05
CA VAL A 535 18.40 26.58 -4.57
C VAL A 535 19.22 25.32 -4.28
N ARG A 536 20.54 25.36 -4.44
CA ARG A 536 21.43 24.23 -4.08
C ARG A 536 21.36 23.92 -2.58
N ASP A 537 21.31 24.94 -1.73
CA ASP A 537 21.16 24.79 -0.29
C ASP A 537 19.79 24.15 0.07
N ILE A 538 18.72 24.54 -0.64
CA ILE A 538 17.40 23.91 -0.48
C ILE A 538 17.46 22.43 -0.86
N VAL A 539 18.10 22.07 -1.97
CA VAL A 539 18.25 20.68 -2.42
C VAL A 539 19.01 19.87 -1.37
N ARG A 540 20.07 20.41 -0.77
CA ARG A 540 20.95 19.71 0.18
C ARG A 540 20.36 19.55 1.57
N TYR A 541 19.72 20.60 2.09
CA TYR A 541 19.38 20.66 3.51
C TYR A 541 17.88 20.67 3.80
N TYR A 542 17.03 20.91 2.82
CA TYR A 542 15.59 20.99 3.03
C TYR A 542 14.79 19.91 2.30
N THR A 543 15.41 19.20 1.35
CA THR A 543 14.77 18.14 0.59
C THR A 543 15.60 16.85 0.58
N ARG A 544 14.89 15.69 0.58
CA ARG A 544 15.47 14.35 0.43
C ARG A 544 14.56 13.55 -0.48
N GLU A 545 14.80 13.63 -1.77
CA GLU A 545 13.96 13.00 -2.79
C GLU A 545 14.76 12.75 -4.08
N ALA A 546 14.34 11.74 -4.85
CA ALA A 546 14.91 11.49 -6.18
C ALA A 546 14.45 12.53 -7.22
N GLY A 547 13.21 12.97 -7.15
CA GLY A 547 12.63 13.97 -8.04
C GLY A 547 12.77 15.41 -7.52
N VAL A 548 11.80 16.25 -7.87
CA VAL A 548 11.75 17.69 -7.54
C VAL A 548 10.45 18.14 -6.87
N ARG A 549 9.63 17.21 -6.38
CA ARG A 549 8.30 17.54 -5.81
C ARG A 549 8.37 18.26 -4.48
N SER A 550 9.29 17.86 -3.60
CA SER A 550 9.52 18.55 -2.34
C SER A 550 10.22 19.88 -2.56
N LEU A 551 11.17 19.95 -3.51
CA LEU A 551 11.81 21.20 -3.95
C LEU A 551 10.76 22.22 -4.43
N GLU A 552 9.83 21.79 -5.27
CA GLU A 552 8.71 22.61 -5.72
C GLU A 552 7.86 23.15 -4.56
N ARG A 553 7.61 22.32 -3.53
CA ARG A 553 6.87 22.73 -2.33
C ARG A 553 7.62 23.75 -1.49
N GLU A 554 8.93 23.58 -1.31
CA GLU A 554 9.73 24.56 -0.55
C GLU A 554 9.85 25.89 -1.31
N LEU A 555 10.02 25.88 -2.63
CA LEU A 555 9.96 27.09 -3.46
C LEU A 555 8.60 27.79 -3.35
N SER A 556 7.51 27.06 -3.43
CA SER A 556 6.14 27.60 -3.21
C SER A 556 5.98 28.21 -1.82
N LYS A 557 6.59 27.61 -0.78
CA LYS A 557 6.57 28.14 0.59
C LYS A 557 7.28 29.49 0.68
N ILE A 558 8.42 29.64 0.02
CA ILE A 558 9.13 30.93 -0.08
C ILE A 558 8.23 31.98 -0.76
N CYS A 559 7.68 31.65 -1.93
CA CYS A 559 6.78 32.57 -2.64
C CYS A 559 5.62 33.03 -1.76
N ARG A 560 4.93 32.10 -1.06
CA ARG A 560 3.81 32.47 -0.16
C ARG A 560 4.23 33.37 0.99
N LYS A 561 5.41 33.12 1.60
CA LYS A 561 5.90 33.97 2.70
C LYS A 561 6.28 35.37 2.20
N VAL A 562 6.87 35.47 1.03
CA VAL A 562 7.20 36.75 0.39
C VAL A 562 5.92 37.55 0.10
N VAL A 563 4.92 36.93 -0.54
CA VAL A 563 3.61 37.58 -0.77
C VAL A 563 2.98 38.10 0.52
N LYS A 564 2.96 37.24 1.56
CA LYS A 564 2.44 37.66 2.87
C LYS A 564 3.20 38.86 3.43
N ALA A 565 4.53 38.87 3.32
CA ALA A 565 5.37 39.94 3.86
C ALA A 565 5.22 41.26 3.06
N LEU A 566 5.10 41.18 1.72
CA LEU A 566 4.82 42.34 0.85
C LEU A 566 3.44 42.95 1.16
N LEU A 567 2.40 42.13 1.29
CA LEU A 567 1.04 42.61 1.62
C LEU A 567 0.96 43.23 3.01
N LEU A 568 1.73 42.72 3.97
CA LEU A 568 1.85 43.32 5.32
C LEU A 568 2.81 44.49 5.37
N LYS A 569 3.37 44.95 4.23
CA LYS A 569 4.37 46.04 4.12
C LYS A 569 5.59 45.85 5.01
N LYS A 570 5.98 44.57 5.28
CA LYS A 570 7.17 44.21 6.05
C LYS A 570 8.43 44.10 5.20
N LEU A 571 8.26 43.92 3.88
CA LEU A 571 9.32 43.90 2.89
C LEU A 571 9.05 44.91 1.78
N THR A 572 10.10 45.43 1.20
CA THR A 572 10.04 46.23 -0.04
C THR A 572 10.06 45.29 -1.25
N PRO A 573 9.47 45.63 -2.40
CA PRO A 573 9.67 44.92 -3.63
C PRO A 573 11.16 44.74 -3.93
N GLN A 574 11.55 43.66 -4.67
CA GLN A 574 12.92 43.22 -4.94
C GLN A 574 13.57 42.43 -3.77
N VAL A 575 12.86 41.47 -3.27
CA VAL A 575 13.38 40.52 -2.28
C VAL A 575 14.36 39.56 -2.95
N THR A 576 15.60 39.53 -2.48
CA THR A 576 16.58 38.50 -2.88
C THR A 576 16.69 37.47 -1.77
N VAL A 577 16.46 36.19 -2.10
CA VAL A 577 16.65 35.07 -1.19
C VAL A 577 17.96 34.38 -1.53
N ASP A 578 18.87 34.38 -0.59
CA ASP A 578 20.18 33.73 -0.67
C ASP A 578 20.33 32.69 0.47
N VAL A 579 21.51 32.09 0.59
CA VAL A 579 21.79 31.04 1.57
C VAL A 579 21.55 31.53 3.01
N ASP A 580 21.93 32.78 3.31
CA ASP A 580 21.87 33.33 4.67
C ASP A 580 20.41 33.62 5.10
N THR A 581 19.58 34.02 4.14
CA THR A 581 18.18 34.36 4.38
C THR A 581 17.22 33.16 4.33
N LEU A 582 17.67 31.99 3.86
CA LEU A 582 16.81 30.79 3.74
C LEU A 582 16.12 30.37 5.06
N ASN A 583 16.81 30.54 6.19
CA ASN A 583 16.26 30.18 7.49
C ASN A 583 15.00 30.99 7.84
N ASP A 584 14.87 32.25 7.38
CA ASP A 584 13.70 33.09 7.62
C ASP A 584 12.46 32.55 6.90
N TYR A 585 12.69 31.94 5.73
CA TYR A 585 11.61 31.41 4.89
C TYR A 585 11.30 29.93 5.14
N LEU A 586 12.31 29.10 5.32
CA LEU A 586 12.13 27.65 5.42
C LEU A 586 12.24 27.12 6.85
N GLY A 587 12.87 27.88 7.75
CA GLY A 587 13.19 27.47 9.11
C GLY A 587 14.53 26.71 9.16
N VAL A 588 14.79 26.02 10.26
CA VAL A 588 16.03 25.25 10.46
C VAL A 588 16.21 24.18 9.38
N ARG A 589 17.46 23.92 9.02
CA ARG A 589 17.84 22.86 8.10
C ARG A 589 17.31 21.51 8.59
N LYS A 590 16.65 20.77 7.73
CA LYS A 590 15.99 19.49 8.06
C LYS A 590 16.95 18.30 7.98
N TYR A 591 17.92 18.39 7.09
CA TYR A 591 18.86 17.32 6.79
C TYR A 591 20.29 17.80 6.96
N THR A 592 21.17 16.88 7.25
CA THR A 592 22.61 17.13 7.25
C THR A 592 23.18 16.61 5.94
N TYR A 593 24.00 17.41 5.29
CA TYR A 593 24.67 17.10 4.02
C TYR A 593 26.15 16.84 4.30
N GLY A 594 26.73 15.84 3.62
CA GLY A 594 28.19 15.61 3.69
C GLY A 594 28.64 14.90 4.97
N ARG A 595 27.92 13.91 5.47
CA ARG A 595 28.38 13.02 6.54
C ARG A 595 29.12 11.79 5.99
N ALA A 596 30.17 11.98 5.19
CA ALA A 596 31.28 11.06 5.29
C ALA A 596 31.92 11.35 6.64
N GLU A 597 32.03 10.35 7.52
CA GLU A 597 32.67 10.57 8.81
C GLU A 597 34.11 11.01 8.59
N GLU A 598 34.51 12.07 9.27
CA GLU A 598 35.86 12.64 9.15
C GLU A 598 36.94 11.71 9.72
N GLN A 599 36.54 10.68 10.46
CA GLN A 599 37.46 9.78 11.15
C GLN A 599 37.25 8.33 10.76
N ASN A 600 38.35 7.62 10.56
CA ASN A 600 38.37 6.18 10.34
C ASN A 600 37.97 5.45 11.63
N GLN A 601 36.97 4.59 11.59
CA GLN A 601 36.43 3.91 12.77
C GLN A 601 36.53 2.40 12.65
N VAL A 602 36.69 1.73 13.80
CA VAL A 602 36.71 0.27 13.90
C VAL A 602 35.25 -0.23 13.91
N GLY A 603 34.94 -1.18 13.07
CA GLY A 603 33.61 -1.80 13.01
C GLY A 603 32.53 -0.95 12.34
N GLN A 604 32.85 0.21 11.80
CA GLN A 604 31.88 1.07 11.12
C GLN A 604 32.21 1.16 9.62
N VAL A 605 31.18 0.91 8.80
CA VAL A 605 31.30 0.89 7.33
C VAL A 605 30.14 1.65 6.71
N VAL A 606 30.43 2.38 5.65
CA VAL A 606 29.39 3.02 4.83
C VAL A 606 29.02 2.15 3.66
N GLY A 607 27.81 1.61 3.68
CA GLY A 607 27.17 0.96 2.55
C GLY A 607 26.33 1.93 1.73
N LEU A 608 25.87 1.50 0.56
CA LEU A 608 24.99 2.27 -0.31
C LEU A 608 23.65 1.56 -0.48
N ALA A 609 22.57 2.22 -0.11
CA ALA A 609 21.22 1.74 -0.24
C ALA A 609 20.47 2.43 -1.39
N TRP A 610 19.54 1.71 -2.00
CA TRP A 610 18.54 2.27 -2.89
C TRP A 610 17.18 2.27 -2.19
N THR A 611 16.47 3.39 -2.31
CA THR A 611 15.11 3.56 -1.74
C THR A 611 14.18 4.16 -2.79
N GLU A 612 12.88 4.10 -2.56
CA GLU A 612 11.88 4.72 -3.45
C GLU A 612 12.07 6.24 -3.62
N VAL A 613 12.77 6.89 -2.69
CA VAL A 613 13.07 8.32 -2.74
C VAL A 613 14.46 8.62 -3.31
N GLY A 614 15.21 7.60 -3.70
CA GLY A 614 16.56 7.72 -4.30
C GLY A 614 17.60 6.90 -3.53
N GLY A 615 18.88 7.13 -3.83
CA GLY A 615 19.99 6.51 -3.10
C GLY A 615 20.23 7.16 -1.74
N ASP A 616 20.76 6.38 -0.80
CA ASP A 616 21.11 6.81 0.53
C ASP A 616 22.39 6.15 1.05
N LEU A 617 23.06 6.81 2.02
CA LEU A 617 24.17 6.20 2.73
C LEU A 617 23.63 5.32 3.86
N LEU A 618 24.16 4.13 3.97
CA LEU A 618 23.78 3.14 4.97
C LEU A 618 24.97 2.90 5.91
N THR A 619 24.96 3.50 7.07
CA THR A 619 25.97 3.20 8.09
C THR A 619 25.70 1.82 8.67
N ILE A 620 26.73 1.00 8.75
CA ILE A 620 26.70 -0.35 9.32
C ILE A 620 27.72 -0.38 10.44
N GLU A 621 27.29 -0.73 11.63
CA GLU A 621 28.13 -0.80 12.82
C GLU A 621 28.24 -2.24 13.31
N ALA A 622 29.45 -2.69 13.61
CA ALA A 622 29.75 -3.99 14.21
C ALA A 622 30.50 -3.79 15.53
N ALA A 623 29.92 -4.30 16.62
CA ALA A 623 30.54 -4.29 17.92
C ALA A 623 30.81 -5.70 18.44
N LEU A 624 31.93 -5.89 19.13
CA LEU A 624 32.31 -7.14 19.78
C LEU A 624 32.07 -7.06 21.27
N ILE A 625 31.43 -8.09 21.80
CA ILE A 625 31.15 -8.21 23.24
C ILE A 625 31.63 -9.61 23.68
N PRO A 626 32.20 -9.77 24.89
CA PRO A 626 32.45 -11.11 25.42
C PRO A 626 31.18 -11.95 25.45
N GLY A 627 31.26 -13.17 24.92
CA GLY A 627 30.05 -13.97 24.78
C GLY A 627 30.27 -15.41 24.34
N LYS A 628 29.38 -15.99 23.62
CA LYS A 628 29.35 -17.41 23.17
C LYS A 628 29.29 -17.56 21.65
N GLY A 629 29.67 -16.56 20.89
CA GLY A 629 29.64 -16.56 19.43
C GLY A 629 28.25 -16.25 18.82
N VAL A 630 27.36 -15.63 19.60
CA VAL A 630 26.03 -15.27 19.13
C VAL A 630 26.09 -14.02 18.26
N ILE A 631 25.25 -13.94 17.21
CA ILE A 631 25.07 -12.72 16.41
C ILE A 631 23.75 -12.06 16.78
N THR A 632 23.84 -10.84 17.25
CA THR A 632 22.68 -9.96 17.46
C THR A 632 22.56 -8.99 16.30
N ARG A 633 21.34 -8.79 15.79
CA ARG A 633 21.05 -7.91 14.65
C ARG A 633 19.98 -6.91 15.05
N THR A 634 20.22 -5.63 14.83
CA THR A 634 19.26 -4.57 15.11
C THR A 634 19.23 -3.54 13.98
N GLY A 635 18.15 -2.75 13.87
CA GLY A 635 17.98 -1.72 12.85
C GLY A 635 16.86 -1.99 11.84
N SER A 636 15.81 -2.75 12.23
CA SER A 636 14.66 -3.11 11.35
C SER A 636 15.09 -3.78 10.05
N LEU A 637 15.94 -4.82 10.15
CA LEU A 637 16.45 -5.56 9.02
C LEU A 637 15.41 -6.57 8.53
N GLY A 638 15.12 -6.56 7.23
CA GLY A 638 14.31 -7.57 6.56
C GLY A 638 15.05 -8.91 6.44
N ASP A 639 14.36 -9.93 5.95
CA ASP A 639 14.88 -11.30 5.96
C ASP A 639 16.08 -11.48 5.00
N VAL A 640 16.03 -10.85 3.81
CA VAL A 640 17.15 -10.89 2.86
C VAL A 640 18.41 -10.25 3.45
N MET A 641 18.27 -9.14 4.17
CA MET A 641 19.40 -8.50 4.82
C MET A 641 19.97 -9.33 5.99
N LYS A 642 19.11 -10.05 6.73
CA LYS A 642 19.55 -11.00 7.76
C LYS A 642 20.34 -12.16 7.18
N GLU A 643 19.92 -12.69 6.04
CA GLU A 643 20.65 -13.72 5.30
C GLU A 643 22.03 -13.20 4.83
N SER A 644 22.10 -11.95 4.36
CA SER A 644 23.36 -11.30 3.99
C SER A 644 24.35 -11.22 5.15
N VAL A 645 23.87 -10.97 6.38
CA VAL A 645 24.72 -10.99 7.59
C VAL A 645 25.30 -12.39 7.84
N GLU A 646 24.48 -13.44 7.67
CA GLU A 646 24.98 -14.84 7.86
C GLU A 646 25.96 -15.23 6.77
N ALA A 647 25.71 -14.87 5.51
CA ALA A 647 26.62 -15.10 4.42
C ALA A 647 27.97 -14.40 4.65
N ALA A 648 27.92 -13.13 5.03
CA ALA A 648 29.12 -12.34 5.35
C ALA A 648 29.93 -12.96 6.50
N ARG A 649 29.28 -13.39 7.58
CA ARG A 649 29.93 -14.11 8.68
C ARG A 649 30.64 -15.36 8.21
N THR A 650 29.95 -16.17 7.42
CA THR A 650 30.49 -17.42 6.90
C THR A 650 31.73 -17.17 6.04
N VAL A 651 31.70 -16.15 5.17
CA VAL A 651 32.84 -15.74 4.35
C VAL A 651 34.01 -15.29 5.19
N VAL A 652 33.77 -14.47 6.22
CA VAL A 652 34.84 -14.00 7.13
C VAL A 652 35.43 -15.17 7.92
N ARG A 653 34.58 -16.07 8.42
CA ARG A 653 35.04 -17.25 9.16
C ARG A 653 35.88 -18.19 8.29
N SER A 654 35.50 -18.42 7.03
CA SER A 654 36.26 -19.25 6.09
C SER A 654 37.62 -18.65 5.75
N ARG A 655 37.86 -17.37 5.95
CA ARG A 655 39.10 -16.62 5.71
C ARG A 655 39.81 -16.23 7.00
N ALA A 656 39.36 -16.70 8.16
CA ALA A 656 39.83 -16.26 9.47
C ALA A 656 41.36 -16.29 9.59
N ARG A 657 42.03 -17.36 9.20
CA ARG A 657 43.51 -17.50 9.26
C ARG A 657 44.22 -16.45 8.39
N ARG A 658 43.73 -16.23 7.16
CA ARG A 658 44.30 -15.18 6.25
C ARG A 658 44.09 -13.77 6.79
N LEU A 659 43.01 -13.57 7.52
CA LEU A 659 42.65 -12.28 8.12
C LEU A 659 43.22 -12.08 9.53
N GLY A 660 44.07 -13.01 10.02
CA GLY A 660 44.66 -12.93 11.34
C GLY A 660 43.69 -13.10 12.50
N ILE A 661 42.50 -13.68 12.22
CA ILE A 661 41.43 -13.88 13.21
C ILE A 661 41.51 -15.29 13.76
N LYS A 662 41.69 -15.42 15.09
CA LYS A 662 41.68 -16.69 15.78
C LYS A 662 40.28 -17.29 15.87
N ASP A 663 40.15 -18.62 15.79
CA ASP A 663 38.83 -19.29 15.89
C ASP A 663 38.09 -19.01 17.19
N GLU A 664 38.82 -18.79 18.29
CA GLU A 664 38.29 -18.39 19.57
C GLU A 664 37.49 -17.08 19.53
N ALA A 665 37.79 -16.20 18.57
CA ALA A 665 37.08 -14.93 18.42
C ALA A 665 35.62 -15.15 18.00
N PHE A 666 35.35 -16.25 17.26
CA PHE A 666 34.00 -16.61 16.86
C PHE A 666 33.23 -17.40 17.94
N GLU A 667 33.91 -17.94 18.92
CA GLU A 667 33.32 -18.80 19.96
C GLU A 667 33.16 -18.06 21.31
N LYS A 668 34.07 -17.13 21.62
CA LYS A 668 34.14 -16.43 22.91
C LYS A 668 33.68 -14.98 22.82
N LYS A 669 33.29 -14.48 21.63
CA LYS A 669 32.81 -13.12 21.46
C LYS A 669 31.49 -13.15 20.69
N ASP A 670 30.50 -12.46 21.20
CA ASP A 670 29.26 -12.14 20.50
C ASP A 670 29.48 -10.93 19.60
N ILE A 671 28.88 -10.93 18.43
CA ILE A 671 28.93 -9.83 17.47
C ILE A 671 27.57 -9.18 17.36
N HIS A 672 27.50 -7.89 17.62
CA HIS A 672 26.30 -7.11 17.42
C HIS A 672 26.44 -6.28 16.15
N ILE A 673 25.61 -6.57 15.15
CA ILE A 673 25.45 -5.74 13.96
C ILE A 673 24.26 -4.81 14.15
N HIS A 674 24.52 -3.52 14.00
CA HIS A 674 23.50 -2.47 14.05
C HIS A 674 23.50 -1.66 12.78
N VAL A 675 22.29 -1.41 12.23
CA VAL A 675 22.12 -0.47 11.13
C VAL A 675 21.19 0.64 11.62
N PRO A 676 21.72 1.84 11.92
CA PRO A 676 20.95 2.97 12.44
C PRO A 676 19.70 3.31 11.60
N ASP A 677 18.85 4.20 12.14
CA ASP A 677 17.52 4.55 11.59
C ASP A 677 16.50 3.39 11.65
N GLY A 678 16.31 2.82 12.83
CA GLY A 678 15.37 1.70 13.09
C GLY A 678 13.90 1.98 12.72
N ALA A 679 13.52 3.23 12.52
CA ALA A 679 12.18 3.60 12.06
C ALA A 679 11.93 3.27 10.57
N THR A 680 12.99 3.06 9.78
CA THR A 680 12.91 2.75 8.37
C THR A 680 13.27 1.28 8.15
N PRO A 681 12.36 0.42 7.68
CA PRO A 681 12.67 -0.96 7.32
C PRO A 681 13.74 -1.00 6.21
N LYS A 682 14.72 -1.89 6.38
CA LYS A 682 15.83 -2.06 5.43
C LYS A 682 15.89 -3.52 5.00
N ASP A 683 15.84 -3.75 3.71
CA ASP A 683 15.95 -5.10 3.14
C ASP A 683 16.71 -5.09 1.83
N GLY A 684 17.43 -6.17 1.56
CA GLY A 684 18.15 -6.37 0.30
C GLY A 684 19.54 -6.96 0.48
N PRO A 685 20.05 -7.67 -0.56
CA PRO A 685 21.32 -8.40 -0.48
C PRO A 685 22.56 -7.52 -0.66
N SER A 686 22.39 -6.27 -1.16
CA SER A 686 23.51 -5.42 -1.61
C SER A 686 24.40 -4.86 -0.50
N ALA A 687 24.09 -5.13 0.76
CA ALA A 687 24.91 -4.75 1.91
C ALA A 687 25.96 -5.81 2.31
N GLY A 688 26.00 -6.97 1.64
CA GLY A 688 26.83 -8.10 2.00
C GLY A 688 28.33 -7.77 2.07
N ALA A 689 28.85 -7.02 1.11
CA ALA A 689 30.24 -6.58 1.10
C ALA A 689 30.56 -5.69 2.32
N ALA A 690 29.67 -4.74 2.63
CA ALA A 690 29.82 -3.83 3.76
C ALA A 690 29.70 -4.56 5.11
N MET A 691 28.80 -5.54 5.22
CA MET A 691 28.67 -6.39 6.42
C MET A 691 29.95 -7.21 6.64
N ALA A 692 30.52 -7.82 5.61
CA ALA A 692 31.76 -8.59 5.71
C ALA A 692 32.93 -7.68 6.15
N THR A 693 33.04 -6.48 5.58
CA THR A 693 34.06 -5.48 5.94
C THR A 693 33.91 -5.04 7.40
N ALA A 694 32.68 -4.80 7.87
CA ALA A 694 32.41 -4.45 9.27
C ALA A 694 32.81 -5.58 10.23
N PHE A 695 32.53 -6.85 9.88
CA PHE A 695 32.98 -8.00 10.66
C PHE A 695 34.51 -8.09 10.74
N VAL A 696 35.21 -7.95 9.60
CA VAL A 696 36.68 -8.01 9.58
C VAL A 696 37.26 -6.89 10.41
N SER A 697 36.78 -5.66 10.22
CA SER A 697 37.23 -4.51 10.99
C SER A 697 37.05 -4.70 12.50
N ALA A 698 35.85 -5.13 12.92
CA ALA A 698 35.58 -5.37 14.34
C ALA A 698 36.44 -6.49 14.91
N LEU A 699 36.62 -7.62 14.21
CA LEU A 699 37.37 -8.78 14.68
C LEU A 699 38.89 -8.56 14.70
N THR A 700 39.41 -7.76 13.75
CA THR A 700 40.86 -7.44 13.68
C THR A 700 41.25 -6.19 14.44
N GLY A 701 40.27 -5.31 14.76
CA GLY A 701 40.53 -3.99 15.34
C GLY A 701 41.11 -2.98 14.35
N ILE A 702 41.11 -3.29 13.04
CA ILE A 702 41.60 -2.40 11.99
C ILE A 702 40.48 -1.43 11.58
N PRO A 703 40.72 -0.10 11.65
CA PRO A 703 39.70 0.87 11.24
C PRO A 703 39.38 0.77 9.73
N VAL A 704 38.12 1.08 9.39
CA VAL A 704 37.69 1.29 8.02
C VAL A 704 37.84 2.75 7.66
N ARG A 705 38.19 3.05 6.43
CA ARG A 705 38.31 4.41 5.90
C ARG A 705 36.93 5.07 5.84
N GLY A 706 36.78 6.25 6.43
CA GLY A 706 35.54 7.01 6.47
C GLY A 706 35.13 7.62 5.12
N ASP A 707 36.08 7.79 4.19
CA ASP A 707 35.87 8.32 2.85
C ASP A 707 35.52 7.25 1.80
N VAL A 708 35.36 5.97 2.22
CA VAL A 708 35.02 4.83 1.36
C VAL A 708 33.58 4.37 1.59
N ALA A 709 32.85 4.17 0.53
CA ALA A 709 31.57 3.48 0.56
C ALA A 709 31.59 2.26 -0.37
N MET A 710 30.73 1.29 -0.08
CA MET A 710 30.69 0.07 -0.87
C MET A 710 29.28 -0.45 -1.06
N THR A 711 29.09 -1.23 -2.11
CA THR A 711 27.85 -1.97 -2.37
C THR A 711 28.17 -3.26 -3.11
N GLY A 712 27.47 -4.33 -2.78
CA GLY A 712 27.63 -5.62 -3.42
C GLY A 712 26.98 -6.73 -2.60
N GLU A 713 26.33 -7.66 -3.26
CA GLU A 713 25.91 -8.90 -2.65
C GLU A 713 27.13 -9.81 -2.54
N ILE A 714 27.23 -10.55 -1.45
CA ILE A 714 28.36 -11.45 -1.21
C ILE A 714 27.94 -12.91 -1.28
N THR A 715 28.64 -13.70 -2.08
CA THR A 715 28.48 -15.15 -2.11
C THR A 715 29.31 -15.83 -1.02
N LEU A 716 28.99 -17.08 -0.68
CA LEU A 716 29.78 -17.87 0.29
C LEU A 716 31.25 -18.06 -0.11
N ARG A 717 31.59 -17.89 -1.38
CA ARG A 717 32.95 -17.89 -1.89
C ARG A 717 33.66 -16.55 -1.74
N GLY A 718 32.92 -15.49 -1.33
CA GLY A 718 33.44 -14.14 -1.21
C GLY A 718 33.49 -13.38 -2.53
N GLU A 719 32.81 -13.85 -3.57
CA GLU A 719 32.61 -13.11 -4.81
C GLU A 719 31.53 -12.03 -4.58
N ILE A 720 31.76 -10.84 -5.14
CA ILE A 720 30.85 -9.70 -5.06
C ILE A 720 30.02 -9.67 -6.34
N THR A 721 28.72 -9.90 -6.21
CA THR A 721 27.78 -10.00 -7.34
C THR A 721 27.04 -8.71 -7.61
N GLU A 722 26.43 -8.63 -8.79
CA GLU A 722 25.77 -7.40 -9.29
C GLU A 722 24.61 -6.93 -8.41
N ILE A 723 24.39 -5.62 -8.45
CA ILE A 723 23.34 -4.93 -7.68
C ILE A 723 22.50 -4.03 -8.56
N GLY A 724 21.27 -3.72 -8.12
CA GLY A 724 20.42 -2.72 -8.77
C GLY A 724 20.63 -1.32 -8.22
N GLY A 725 20.18 -0.31 -9.01
CA GLY A 725 20.14 1.10 -8.59
C GLY A 725 21.52 1.75 -8.42
N LEU A 726 22.50 1.36 -9.26
CA LEU A 726 23.87 1.89 -9.17
C LEU A 726 23.91 3.42 -9.29
N LYS A 727 23.15 4.00 -10.22
CA LYS A 727 23.12 5.46 -10.43
C LYS A 727 22.69 6.20 -9.17
N GLU A 728 21.60 5.79 -8.56
CA GLU A 728 21.08 6.38 -7.32
C GLU A 728 22.06 6.23 -6.16
N LYS A 729 22.73 5.09 -6.05
CA LYS A 729 23.74 4.80 -5.04
C LYS A 729 24.97 5.71 -5.19
N LEU A 730 25.48 5.88 -6.41
CA LEU A 730 26.61 6.78 -6.68
C LEU A 730 26.24 8.25 -6.43
N LEU A 731 25.01 8.65 -6.77
CA LEU A 731 24.51 9.99 -6.43
C LEU A 731 24.43 10.22 -4.93
N ALA A 732 24.08 9.21 -4.16
CA ALA A 732 24.08 9.29 -2.70
C ALA A 732 25.52 9.39 -2.14
N ALA A 733 26.44 8.61 -2.68
CA ALA A 733 27.84 8.66 -2.30
C ALA A 733 28.45 10.06 -2.55
N LEU A 734 28.20 10.63 -3.73
CA LEU A 734 28.66 11.98 -4.09
C LEU A 734 28.06 13.04 -3.13
N ARG A 735 26.76 12.98 -2.87
CA ARG A 735 26.10 13.88 -1.92
C ARG A 735 26.62 13.72 -0.50
N GLY A 736 26.97 12.50 -0.10
CA GLY A 736 27.50 12.17 1.20
C GLY A 736 28.95 12.60 1.41
N GLY A 737 29.64 13.08 0.37
CA GLY A 737 31.05 13.48 0.46
C GLY A 737 32.02 12.30 0.42
N ILE A 738 31.58 11.11 0.00
CA ILE A 738 32.43 9.93 -0.22
C ILE A 738 33.40 10.25 -1.36
N LYS A 739 34.62 9.72 -1.26
CA LYS A 739 35.64 9.88 -2.31
C LYS A 739 35.81 8.62 -3.14
N LEU A 740 35.82 7.46 -2.48
CA LEU A 740 36.00 6.16 -3.13
C LEU A 740 34.75 5.30 -2.99
N VAL A 741 34.27 4.77 -4.10
CA VAL A 741 33.14 3.84 -4.11
C VAL A 741 33.54 2.50 -4.70
N LEU A 742 33.34 1.42 -3.95
CA LEU A 742 33.59 0.06 -4.40
C LEU A 742 32.29 -0.54 -4.92
N ILE A 743 32.30 -0.96 -6.18
CA ILE A 743 31.13 -1.53 -6.88
C ILE A 743 31.44 -2.94 -7.39
N PRO A 744 30.45 -3.81 -7.59
CA PRO A 744 30.70 -5.09 -8.23
C PRO A 744 31.27 -4.95 -9.66
N GLU A 745 32.22 -5.79 -10.06
CA GLU A 745 32.80 -5.82 -11.42
C GLU A 745 31.71 -5.97 -12.49
N ALA A 746 30.67 -6.77 -12.22
CA ALA A 746 29.53 -6.98 -13.10
C ALA A 746 28.75 -5.71 -13.41
N ASN A 747 28.80 -4.70 -12.51
CA ASN A 747 28.17 -3.39 -12.70
C ASN A 747 29.06 -2.37 -13.43
N ALA A 748 30.27 -2.72 -13.85
CA ALA A 748 31.12 -1.82 -14.64
C ALA A 748 30.43 -1.38 -15.95
N LYS A 749 29.62 -2.25 -16.53
CA LYS A 749 28.78 -1.93 -17.70
C LYS A 749 27.84 -0.76 -17.48
N ASP A 750 27.30 -0.64 -16.26
CA ASP A 750 26.30 0.39 -15.89
C ASP A 750 26.93 1.79 -15.75
N LEU A 751 28.27 1.86 -15.63
CA LEU A 751 29.00 3.14 -15.59
C LEU A 751 28.81 3.98 -16.86
N GLN A 752 28.45 3.36 -17.97
CA GLN A 752 28.11 4.10 -19.22
C GLN A 752 26.84 4.96 -19.06
N GLU A 753 25.99 4.60 -18.10
CA GLU A 753 24.74 5.33 -17.83
C GLU A 753 24.89 6.42 -16.77
N ILE A 754 26.06 6.49 -16.12
CA ILE A 754 26.32 7.44 -15.05
C ILE A 754 26.75 8.79 -15.66
N PRO A 755 26.17 9.92 -15.22
CA PRO A 755 26.55 11.26 -15.66
C PRO A 755 28.03 11.55 -15.37
N ASP A 756 28.68 12.31 -16.28
CA ASP A 756 30.10 12.59 -16.19
C ASP A 756 30.50 13.41 -14.96
N ASN A 757 29.62 14.30 -14.48
CA ASN A 757 29.82 15.04 -13.23
C ASN A 757 29.88 14.13 -11.99
N VAL A 758 29.19 12.99 -12.00
CA VAL A 758 29.27 11.99 -10.92
C VAL A 758 30.57 11.20 -11.04
N LYS A 759 30.94 10.79 -12.25
CA LYS A 759 32.20 10.06 -12.51
C LYS A 759 33.44 10.89 -12.16
N SER A 760 33.40 12.20 -12.43
CA SER A 760 34.50 13.09 -12.11
C SER A 760 34.59 13.44 -10.62
N GLY A 761 33.48 13.30 -9.88
CA GLY A 761 33.44 13.63 -8.45
C GLY A 761 33.70 12.44 -7.51
N LEU A 762 33.82 11.23 -8.05
CA LEU A 762 33.99 9.97 -7.30
C LEU A 762 35.06 9.13 -7.94
N GLU A 763 35.94 8.54 -7.16
CA GLU A 763 36.76 7.40 -7.57
C GLU A 763 35.91 6.14 -7.49
N ILE A 764 35.62 5.50 -8.62
CA ILE A 764 34.75 4.32 -8.68
C ILE A 764 35.59 3.13 -9.09
N VAL A 765 35.72 2.15 -8.19
CA VAL A 765 36.57 0.97 -8.40
C VAL A 765 35.69 -0.29 -8.47
N PRO A 766 35.66 -0.96 -9.64
CA PRO A 766 35.05 -2.28 -9.77
C PRO A 766 35.85 -3.34 -9.01
N VAL A 767 35.18 -4.15 -8.20
CA VAL A 767 35.76 -5.24 -7.40
C VAL A 767 35.02 -6.53 -7.65
N ARG A 768 35.76 -7.65 -7.71
CA ARG A 768 35.18 -8.98 -7.88
C ARG A 768 35.14 -9.78 -6.58
N TRP A 769 36.16 -9.61 -5.76
CA TRP A 769 36.33 -10.40 -4.54
C TRP A 769 36.32 -9.51 -3.30
N ILE A 770 35.85 -10.06 -2.21
CA ILE A 770 35.85 -9.38 -0.89
C ILE A 770 37.28 -9.02 -0.47
N ASP A 771 38.28 -9.82 -0.84
CA ASP A 771 39.68 -9.53 -0.53
C ASP A 771 40.12 -8.17 -1.11
N GLN A 772 39.70 -7.83 -2.34
CA GLN A 772 39.96 -6.52 -2.94
C GLN A 772 39.23 -5.39 -2.21
N VAL A 773 37.99 -5.67 -1.76
CA VAL A 773 37.24 -4.69 -0.95
C VAL A 773 37.99 -4.38 0.34
N LEU A 774 38.47 -5.39 1.05
CA LEU A 774 39.19 -5.23 2.30
C LEU A 774 40.53 -4.48 2.09
N GLU A 775 41.21 -4.74 0.98
CA GLU A 775 42.46 -4.06 0.60
C GLU A 775 42.28 -2.54 0.48
N LEU A 776 41.19 -2.12 -0.12
CA LEU A 776 40.88 -0.70 -0.41
C LEU A 776 40.18 0.00 0.75
N ALA A 777 39.38 -0.71 1.52
CA ALA A 777 38.53 -0.13 2.57
C ALA A 777 39.21 -0.06 3.94
N LEU A 778 40.12 -0.98 4.26
CA LEU A 778 40.80 -0.97 5.55
C LEU A 778 42.01 -0.03 5.53
N VAL A 779 42.28 0.61 6.67
CA VAL A 779 43.44 1.53 6.84
C VAL A 779 44.79 0.76 6.76
N SER A 780 44.78 -0.50 7.19
CA SER A 780 45.96 -1.40 7.08
C SER A 780 45.47 -2.82 6.80
N GLN A 781 46.34 -3.63 6.18
CA GLN A 781 45.99 -5.01 5.88
C GLN A 781 46.06 -5.90 7.13
N PRO A 782 45.10 -6.83 7.29
CA PRO A 782 45.21 -7.89 8.29
C PRO A 782 46.46 -8.73 8.08
N VAL A 783 47.14 -9.07 9.18
CA VAL A 783 48.33 -9.94 9.14
C VAL A 783 47.87 -11.40 9.32
N PRO A 784 48.11 -12.29 8.34
CA PRO A 784 47.71 -13.68 8.44
C PRO A 784 48.30 -14.36 9.70
N LEU A 785 47.57 -15.31 10.27
CA LEU A 785 48.11 -16.16 11.33
C LEU A 785 49.18 -17.09 10.73
N PRO A 786 50.29 -17.37 11.46
CA PRO A 786 51.29 -18.33 11.00
C PRO A 786 50.63 -19.69 10.76
N ASP A 787 51.13 -20.41 9.75
CA ASP A 787 50.68 -21.78 9.53
C ASP A 787 51.01 -22.60 10.77
N GLU A 788 50.02 -23.30 11.31
CA GLU A 788 50.28 -24.28 12.36
C GLU A 788 51.23 -25.35 11.78
N GLU A 789 52.41 -25.49 12.35
CA GLU A 789 53.23 -26.67 12.06
C GLU A 789 52.34 -27.91 12.28
N PRO A 790 52.29 -28.87 11.33
CA PRO A 790 51.51 -30.06 11.52
C PRO A 790 51.93 -30.68 12.85
N ALA A 791 50.98 -30.78 13.80
CA ALA A 791 51.22 -31.41 15.08
C ALA A 791 51.97 -32.74 14.83
N GLU A 792 53.14 -32.87 15.39
CA GLU A 792 53.96 -34.12 15.31
C GLU A 792 53.03 -35.32 15.51
N ALA A 793 52.97 -36.18 14.53
CA ALA A 793 52.13 -37.37 14.56
C ALA A 793 52.41 -38.12 15.85
N VAL A 794 51.47 -38.21 16.73
CA VAL A 794 51.52 -39.06 17.93
C VAL A 794 51.84 -40.49 17.44
N PRO A 795 52.90 -41.12 17.89
CA PRO A 795 53.32 -42.42 17.40
C PRO A 795 52.15 -43.39 17.60
N ALA A 796 51.82 -44.08 16.50
CA ALA A 796 50.75 -45.05 16.47
C ALA A 796 50.97 -46.14 17.52
N VAL A 797 50.07 -46.25 18.50
CA VAL A 797 49.98 -47.38 19.40
C VAL A 797 49.74 -48.64 18.56
N ALA A 798 50.60 -49.60 18.67
CA ALA A 798 50.52 -50.89 17.96
C ALA A 798 49.19 -51.59 18.18
N PRO A 799 48.61 -52.21 17.17
CA PRO A 799 47.30 -52.84 17.28
C PRO A 799 47.42 -54.10 18.18
N VAL A 800 46.58 -54.08 19.22
CA VAL A 800 46.36 -55.32 20.04
C VAL A 800 45.57 -56.31 19.17
N ALA A 801 46.06 -57.53 19.10
CA ALA A 801 45.51 -58.60 18.30
C ALA A 801 44.03 -58.86 18.57
N ALA A 802 43.30 -59.00 17.49
CA ALA A 802 41.85 -59.30 17.51
C ALA A 802 41.62 -60.75 17.96
N ALA A 803 40.75 -60.99 18.89
CA ALA A 803 40.20 -62.32 19.17
C ALA A 803 39.00 -62.54 18.21
N GLU A 804 38.92 -63.72 17.62
CA GLU A 804 37.83 -64.09 16.69
C GLU A 804 36.45 -64.05 17.33
N PRO A 805 35.39 -63.74 16.59
CA PRO A 805 34.04 -63.87 17.04
C PRO A 805 33.46 -65.25 16.68
N ALA A 806 32.94 -65.96 17.67
CA ALA A 806 32.10 -67.13 17.49
C ALA A 806 30.80 -66.84 16.74
N ALA A 807 30.52 -67.74 15.79
CA ALA A 807 29.28 -67.71 14.99
C ALA A 807 28.04 -68.04 15.84
N SER A 808 26.92 -67.35 15.62
CA SER A 808 25.54 -67.94 15.65
C SER A 808 24.54 -67.03 14.95
N ASP A 809 24.07 -67.50 13.85
CA ASP A 809 22.67 -67.85 13.47
C ASP A 809 21.62 -66.74 13.34
N SER A 810 21.28 -66.64 12.07
CA SER A 810 19.98 -66.31 11.44
C SER A 810 18.77 -66.10 12.35
N LEU A 811 17.98 -65.08 12.06
CA LEU A 811 16.58 -65.28 11.62
C LEU A 811 15.97 -64.00 10.99
N LYS A 812 15.28 -64.24 9.89
CA LYS A 812 14.43 -63.35 9.11
C LYS A 812 13.28 -62.74 9.93
N HIS A 813 12.97 -61.49 9.72
CA HIS A 813 11.70 -61.03 9.14
C HIS A 813 11.78 -59.56 8.83
#